data_75776671f3fcfef4a0549bf6a9714c6b
#
_entry.id   75776671f3fcfef4a0549bf6a9714c6b
#
_cell.length_a   1.000
_cell.length_b   1.000
_cell.length_c   1.000
_cell.angle_alpha   90.00
_cell.angle_beta   90.00
_cell.angle_gamma   90.00
#
_symmetry.space_group_name_H-M   'P 1'
#
loop_
_entity.id
_entity.type
_entity.pdbx_description
1 polymer ?
#
loop_
_entity_poly.entity_id
_entity_poly.type
_entity_poly.pdbx_seq_one_letter_code
_entity_poly.pdbx_strand_id
1 'polypeptide(L)'
;IDKSKPIVYLLPTNSVTDQLALRMSTKALGLPSPTETLTLAGREYSSTLFLRKTQPLFRSSAKDTGIEDVFTDLFHLHRDHENLDLQVVPVYVTWGRAPGRGKPGLSDLIADKAAPSWLRKLFIVLFLGRDNFINYSKAVSARAMSNQHGSDQSIAHKLVRVASTHFQRKRQSMTGPTLLERQELNNSVLGSDAVRRAIAEESRSKKVSHEKAKETAQTYITEIAADYREGLIRFGDRLLTRIWNKIYNGISVGHADRIRELAANGHEIIYVPCHRSHMDYLLLTYVIYHEGMVTPHIAAGINLNFWPVGKMFRRGGAFFLRRSFAGNKLYTAVFREYLELLFNKGYSVKYYPEGGRSRTGRLIPPKTGMLAMTIQAMLKGVNRPVSIVPVYIGYENVMEVKSYLNELKGSKKKKESNLQVFSAIRKLKNYGHGYVNFGEPIALNQFLENHVPNWRDCRDAEPEKKPAWLTPAVNELANNVMTRINRAAALNGMALASLCLLSSKRQTMSEAELKQAMGDFMDLFKAVPFSDDATIPDSSAEELLRDTLKLGRFDVKEDDYGRLISPQPKSAVYLTYYRNNILHLFAIPGLIMASIFAKKGTTKNSIFQLIAALYPLLQKELFLHLTQDEALAHTDALITALLNKGLLRQESDELLPPDAHCKQFHSAWLLSRCMQETLQRYAVVLTILDKEKVISRSALERESKQVAERLSALYGLSSPEFYDKNVLSSFISALKENHWLDSEKDGSLKYSEECEALRADVMALIWPEMMQHLENVTLNASN
;
A
#
# COMPACT_ATOMS: atom_id res chain seq x y z
N ILE A 1 6.47 20.94 -17.39
CA ILE A 1 6.44 21.78 -18.62
C ILE A 1 6.54 23.22 -18.16
N ASP A 2 7.54 23.93 -18.67
CA ASP A 2 7.76 25.36 -18.42
C ASP A 2 7.01 26.17 -19.48
N LYS A 3 5.98 26.92 -19.06
CA LYS A 3 5.12 27.69 -19.97
C LYS A 3 5.82 28.93 -20.57
N SER A 4 6.95 29.34 -20.03
CA SER A 4 7.73 30.50 -20.53
C SER A 4 8.57 30.17 -21.75
N LYS A 5 8.81 28.87 -22.04
CA LYS A 5 9.63 28.41 -23.15
C LYS A 5 8.77 27.87 -24.31
N PRO A 6 9.27 27.95 -25.55
CA PRO A 6 8.60 27.34 -26.70
C PRO A 6 8.40 25.83 -26.48
N ILE A 7 7.24 25.31 -26.89
CA ILE A 7 6.86 23.90 -26.71
C ILE A 7 6.54 23.26 -28.06
N VAL A 8 7.14 22.11 -28.30
CA VAL A 8 6.76 21.20 -29.40
C VAL A 8 6.28 19.87 -28.82
N TYR A 9 5.11 19.46 -29.23
CA TYR A 9 4.53 18.15 -28.84
C TYR A 9 5.00 17.07 -29.79
N LEU A 10 5.54 15.97 -29.25
CA LEU A 10 5.98 14.82 -30.01
C LEU A 10 4.97 13.68 -29.83
N LEU A 11 4.32 13.24 -30.91
CA LEU A 11 3.39 12.12 -30.93
C LEU A 11 3.98 10.90 -31.65
N PRO A 12 3.59 9.66 -31.30
CA PRO A 12 4.12 8.46 -31.94
C PRO A 12 3.68 8.31 -33.40
N THR A 13 2.47 8.76 -33.76
CA THR A 13 1.89 8.62 -35.11
C THR A 13 1.08 9.84 -35.50
N ASN A 14 1.04 10.13 -36.80
CA ASN A 14 0.18 11.18 -37.34
C ASN A 14 -1.30 10.73 -37.29
N SER A 15 -2.09 11.37 -36.43
CA SER A 15 -3.50 11.07 -36.22
C SER A 15 -4.27 12.36 -35.92
N VAL A 16 -5.21 12.72 -36.79
CA VAL A 16 -6.06 13.91 -36.63
C VAL A 16 -6.85 13.84 -35.31
N THR A 17 -7.36 12.66 -34.96
CA THR A 17 -8.12 12.47 -33.70
C THR A 17 -7.25 12.68 -32.47
N ASP A 18 -5.97 12.28 -32.51
CA ASP A 18 -5.05 12.48 -31.39
C ASP A 18 -4.69 13.95 -31.24
N GLN A 19 -4.52 14.67 -32.37
CA GLN A 19 -4.29 16.12 -32.36
C GLN A 19 -5.50 16.88 -31.81
N LEU A 20 -6.74 16.50 -32.19
CA LEU A 20 -7.96 17.13 -31.66
C LEU A 20 -8.10 16.89 -30.14
N ALA A 21 -7.84 15.66 -29.68
CA ALA A 21 -7.85 15.35 -28.27
C ALA A 21 -6.77 16.14 -27.51
N LEU A 22 -5.57 16.23 -28.07
CA LEU A 22 -4.47 17.03 -27.50
C LEU A 22 -4.83 18.51 -27.45
N ARG A 23 -5.44 19.07 -28.51
CA ARG A 23 -5.89 20.48 -28.52
C ARG A 23 -6.90 20.78 -27.42
N MET A 24 -7.84 19.88 -27.17
CA MET A 24 -8.81 20.06 -26.07
C MET A 24 -8.11 20.03 -24.71
N SER A 25 -7.15 19.11 -24.54
CA SER A 25 -6.41 18.97 -23.30
C SER A 25 -5.48 20.17 -23.04
N THR A 26 -4.75 20.62 -24.05
CA THR A 26 -3.85 21.80 -23.92
C THR A 26 -4.63 23.05 -23.58
N LYS A 27 -5.81 23.26 -24.18
CA LYS A 27 -6.71 24.36 -23.86
C LYS A 27 -7.14 24.32 -22.38
N ALA A 28 -7.51 23.15 -21.88
CA ALA A 28 -7.93 22.97 -20.48
C ALA A 28 -6.78 23.23 -19.49
N LEU A 29 -5.54 22.93 -19.88
CA LEU A 29 -4.34 23.11 -19.05
C LEU A 29 -3.66 24.50 -19.21
N GLY A 30 -4.19 25.35 -20.10
CA GLY A 30 -3.56 26.64 -20.43
C GLY A 30 -2.18 26.48 -21.05
N LEU A 31 -1.98 25.45 -21.88
CA LEU A 31 -0.75 25.20 -22.65
C LEU A 31 -0.93 25.70 -24.10
N PRO A 32 0.18 25.99 -24.82
CA PRO A 32 0.14 26.39 -26.23
C PRO A 32 -0.60 25.38 -27.09
N SER A 33 -1.29 25.88 -28.13
CA SER A 33 -2.07 25.04 -29.03
C SER A 33 -1.16 24.13 -29.88
N PRO A 34 -1.47 22.83 -29.99
CA PRO A 34 -0.68 21.89 -30.80
C PRO A 34 -0.89 22.08 -32.32
N THR A 35 -1.82 22.94 -32.73
CA THR A 35 -2.15 23.19 -34.16
C THR A 35 -1.62 24.53 -34.65
N GLU A 36 -1.00 25.32 -33.80
CA GLU A 36 -0.38 26.60 -34.17
C GLU A 36 1.02 26.41 -34.77
N THR A 37 1.43 27.34 -35.58
CA THR A 37 2.79 27.39 -36.12
C THR A 37 3.69 28.07 -35.09
N LEU A 38 4.85 27.48 -34.85
CA LEU A 38 5.86 28.02 -33.92
C LEU A 38 6.94 28.71 -34.73
N THR A 39 7.12 30.01 -34.49
CA THR A 39 8.19 30.78 -35.12
C THR A 39 9.42 30.78 -34.19
N LEU A 40 10.53 30.20 -34.66
CA LEU A 40 11.82 30.15 -33.94
C LEU A 40 12.91 30.81 -34.82
N ALA A 41 13.51 31.88 -34.31
CA ALA A 41 14.56 32.60 -35.03
C ALA A 41 14.21 32.91 -36.50
N GLY A 42 12.97 33.29 -36.79
CA GLY A 42 12.49 33.63 -38.13
C GLY A 42 12.09 32.42 -39.02
N ARG A 43 12.23 31.22 -38.51
CA ARG A 43 11.78 29.99 -39.23
C ARG A 43 10.49 29.46 -38.62
N GLU A 44 9.62 28.92 -39.46
CA GLU A 44 8.33 28.34 -39.03
C GLU A 44 8.42 26.82 -38.84
N TYR A 45 7.97 26.36 -37.71
CA TYR A 45 7.89 24.95 -37.35
C TYR A 45 6.48 24.57 -36.91
N SER A 46 6.10 23.33 -37.12
CA SER A 46 4.86 22.80 -36.55
C SER A 46 4.99 22.61 -35.04
N SER A 47 4.03 23.08 -34.26
CA SER A 47 3.98 22.80 -32.81
C SER A 47 3.74 21.32 -32.48
N THR A 48 3.46 20.47 -33.49
CA THR A 48 3.33 19.03 -33.31
C THR A 48 4.19 18.26 -34.30
N LEU A 49 5.03 17.38 -33.81
CA LEU A 49 5.88 16.48 -34.56
C LEU A 49 5.42 15.04 -34.39
N PHE A 50 5.66 14.19 -35.40
CA PHE A 50 5.27 12.79 -35.42
C PHE A 50 6.47 11.88 -35.68
N LEU A 51 6.69 10.86 -34.83
CA LEU A 51 7.76 9.89 -35.04
C LEU A 51 7.55 9.04 -36.31
N ARG A 52 6.31 8.72 -36.63
CA ARG A 52 5.95 7.95 -37.83
C ARG A 52 4.80 8.65 -38.51
N LYS A 53 4.95 8.90 -39.81
CA LYS A 53 3.86 9.32 -40.69
C LYS A 53 3.23 8.07 -41.29
N THR A 54 1.92 7.88 -41.09
CA THR A 54 1.17 6.82 -41.77
C THR A 54 0.96 7.21 -43.23
N GLN A 55 1.55 6.50 -44.14
CA GLN A 55 1.29 6.71 -45.56
C GLN A 55 -0.15 6.27 -45.90
N PRO A 56 -0.96 7.09 -46.58
CA PRO A 56 -2.24 6.64 -47.11
C PRO A 56 -2.03 5.64 -48.21
N LEU A 57 -2.80 4.55 -48.22
CA LEU A 57 -2.71 3.41 -49.14
C LEU A 57 -2.79 3.77 -50.66
N PHE A 58 -3.10 5.02 -51.01
CA PHE A 58 -3.43 5.45 -52.40
C PHE A 58 -2.81 6.79 -52.85
N ARG A 59 -1.74 7.29 -52.23
CA ARG A 59 -1.04 8.49 -52.74
C ARG A 59 0.46 8.31 -52.79
N SER A 60 1.04 8.52 -53.99
CA SER A 60 2.48 8.60 -54.19
C SER A 60 3.10 9.85 -53.59
N SER A 61 4.28 9.69 -53.05
CA SER A 61 5.05 10.62 -52.21
C SER A 61 5.43 11.94 -52.87
N ALA A 62 5.10 13.05 -52.20
CA ALA A 62 6.01 14.20 -52.16
C ALA A 62 7.21 13.83 -51.26
N LYS A 63 8.41 14.34 -51.52
CA LYS A 63 9.62 14.19 -50.67
C LYS A 63 9.28 14.64 -49.27
N ASP A 64 9.07 13.69 -48.36
CA ASP A 64 8.72 13.92 -47.00
C ASP A 64 10.03 14.09 -46.23
N THR A 65 10.28 15.28 -45.69
CA THR A 65 11.40 15.53 -44.73
C THR A 65 11.19 14.60 -43.56
N GLY A 66 12.14 13.72 -43.30
CA GLY A 66 12.11 12.78 -42.20
C GLY A 66 12.08 13.53 -40.85
N ILE A 67 11.52 12.93 -39.84
CA ILE A 67 11.54 13.51 -38.47
C ILE A 67 12.98 13.78 -38.00
N GLU A 68 13.93 13.00 -38.44
CA GLU A 68 15.35 13.14 -38.13
C GLU A 68 15.92 14.42 -38.76
N ASP A 69 15.51 14.80 -39.97
CA ASP A 69 15.91 16.04 -40.63
C ASP A 69 15.38 17.27 -39.86
N VAL A 70 14.13 17.19 -39.39
CA VAL A 70 13.53 18.27 -38.59
C VAL A 70 14.27 18.45 -37.27
N PHE A 71 14.65 17.40 -36.58
CA PHE A 71 15.43 17.50 -35.36
C PHE A 71 16.87 17.98 -35.64
N THR A 72 17.47 17.54 -36.72
CA THR A 72 18.80 18.04 -37.15
C THR A 72 18.77 19.54 -37.35
N ASP A 73 17.76 20.07 -38.09
CA ASP A 73 17.60 21.50 -38.32
C ASP A 73 17.34 22.27 -37.01
N LEU A 74 16.54 21.72 -36.11
CA LEU A 74 16.31 22.29 -34.79
C LEU A 74 17.58 22.34 -33.93
N PHE A 75 18.45 21.33 -33.99
CA PHE A 75 19.71 21.33 -33.24
C PHE A 75 20.70 22.34 -33.83
N HIS A 76 20.81 22.49 -35.15
CA HIS A 76 21.55 23.57 -35.80
C HIS A 76 21.08 24.93 -35.34
N LEU A 77 19.74 25.15 -35.33
CA LEU A 77 19.17 26.43 -34.89
C LEU A 77 19.53 26.75 -33.43
N HIS A 78 19.57 25.74 -32.56
CA HIS A 78 19.95 25.92 -31.15
C HIS A 78 21.46 26.22 -30.99
N ARG A 79 22.32 25.75 -31.88
CA ARG A 79 23.76 26.11 -31.89
C ARG A 79 23.97 27.54 -32.33
N ASP A 80 23.21 28.00 -33.32
CA ASP A 80 23.30 29.35 -33.85
C ASP A 80 22.73 30.42 -32.92
N HIS A 81 21.79 30.03 -32.03
CA HIS A 81 21.08 30.97 -31.14
C HIS A 81 21.15 30.51 -29.67
N GLU A 82 22.10 31.06 -28.89
CA GLU A 82 22.35 30.65 -27.51
C GLU A 82 21.17 30.85 -26.54
N ASN A 83 20.31 31.82 -26.79
CA ASN A 83 19.16 32.14 -25.94
C ASN A 83 17.90 31.27 -26.24
N LEU A 84 17.96 30.46 -27.28
CA LEU A 84 16.84 29.58 -27.65
C LEU A 84 16.89 28.29 -26.86
N ASP A 85 15.80 27.93 -26.19
CA ASP A 85 15.62 26.61 -25.57
C ASP A 85 14.21 26.09 -25.78
N LEU A 86 14.06 25.25 -26.80
CA LEU A 86 12.80 24.58 -27.14
C LEU A 86 12.59 23.36 -26.24
N GLN A 87 11.39 23.21 -25.71
CA GLN A 87 10.95 22.00 -25.00
C GLN A 87 10.26 21.02 -25.96
N VAL A 88 10.81 19.83 -26.06
CA VAL A 88 10.13 18.69 -26.73
C VAL A 88 9.37 17.91 -25.70
N VAL A 89 8.03 17.90 -25.81
CA VAL A 89 7.12 17.21 -24.86
C VAL A 89 6.56 15.97 -25.53
N PRO A 90 7.01 14.75 -25.16
CA PRO A 90 6.41 13.54 -25.68
C PRO A 90 4.99 13.37 -25.14
N VAL A 91 4.00 13.19 -26.02
CA VAL A 91 2.60 13.01 -25.65
C VAL A 91 2.09 11.70 -26.23
N TYR A 92 1.50 10.87 -25.38
CA TYR A 92 0.88 9.63 -25.77
C TYR A 92 -0.63 9.68 -25.55
N VAL A 93 -1.40 9.52 -26.61
CA VAL A 93 -2.87 9.47 -26.58
C VAL A 93 -3.32 8.02 -26.70
N THR A 94 -4.06 7.53 -25.73
CA THR A 94 -4.57 6.15 -25.71
C THR A 94 -6.07 6.15 -25.92
N TRP A 95 -6.53 5.34 -26.90
CA TRP A 95 -7.94 5.11 -27.19
C TRP A 95 -8.34 3.68 -26.80
N GLY A 96 -8.92 3.54 -25.60
CA GLY A 96 -9.16 2.24 -25.01
C GLY A 96 -7.87 1.51 -24.58
N ARG A 97 -7.93 0.68 -23.56
CA ARG A 97 -6.76 0.03 -22.96
C ARG A 97 -6.77 -1.49 -23.16
N ALA A 98 -7.09 -1.93 -24.39
CA ALA A 98 -7.09 -3.35 -24.68
C ALA A 98 -5.67 -3.90 -24.83
N PRO A 99 -5.22 -4.87 -23.98
CA PRO A 99 -4.01 -5.62 -24.27
C PRO A 99 -4.21 -6.43 -25.55
N GLY A 100 -3.15 -6.51 -26.36
CA GLY A 100 -3.17 -7.32 -27.59
C GLY A 100 -3.39 -8.80 -27.25
N ARG A 101 -4.02 -9.57 -28.15
CA ARG A 101 -4.11 -11.04 -28.07
C ARG A 101 -3.05 -11.70 -28.95
N GLY A 102 -2.54 -12.85 -28.54
CA GLY A 102 -1.54 -13.60 -29.27
C GLY A 102 -2.03 -14.05 -30.66
N LYS A 103 -3.30 -14.45 -30.78
CA LYS A 103 -3.97 -14.76 -32.04
C LYS A 103 -4.94 -13.63 -32.40
N PRO A 104 -4.83 -13.01 -33.60
CA PRO A 104 -5.77 -11.99 -34.01
C PRO A 104 -7.16 -12.60 -34.22
N GLY A 105 -8.16 -12.08 -33.51
CA GLY A 105 -9.56 -12.34 -33.82
C GLY A 105 -10.04 -11.49 -35.01
N LEU A 106 -11.21 -11.78 -35.59
CA LEU A 106 -11.79 -10.99 -36.67
C LEU A 106 -11.88 -9.47 -36.35
N SER A 107 -12.03 -9.11 -35.08
CA SER A 107 -11.99 -7.72 -34.61
C SER A 107 -10.58 -7.08 -34.63
N ASP A 108 -9.52 -7.90 -34.64
CA ASP A 108 -8.13 -7.43 -34.67
C ASP A 108 -7.58 -7.28 -36.09
N LEU A 109 -8.24 -7.92 -37.08
CA LEU A 109 -7.95 -7.75 -38.50
C LEU A 109 -8.33 -6.36 -39.03
N ILE A 110 -9.30 -5.70 -38.38
CA ILE A 110 -9.74 -4.34 -38.74
C ILE A 110 -8.92 -3.26 -38.04
N ALA A 111 -8.03 -3.63 -37.13
CA ALA A 111 -7.25 -2.71 -36.32
C ALA A 111 -5.76 -2.90 -36.55
N ASP A 112 -5.12 -1.92 -37.17
CA ASP A 112 -3.66 -1.82 -37.14
C ASP A 112 -3.20 -1.77 -35.68
N LYS A 113 -2.30 -2.69 -35.28
CA LYS A 113 -1.84 -2.86 -33.89
C LYS A 113 -1.14 -1.63 -33.33
N ALA A 114 -0.70 -0.72 -34.18
CA ALA A 114 0.05 0.48 -33.80
C ALA A 114 -0.82 1.74 -33.66
N ALA A 115 -1.89 1.88 -34.46
CA ALA A 115 -2.80 3.00 -34.40
C ALA A 115 -4.23 2.53 -34.75
N PRO A 116 -5.20 2.62 -33.82
CA PRO A 116 -6.57 2.23 -34.12
C PRO A 116 -7.14 3.14 -35.23
N SER A 117 -7.84 2.55 -36.19
CA SER A 117 -8.48 3.30 -37.28
C SER A 117 -9.46 4.36 -36.70
N TRP A 118 -9.72 5.42 -37.48
CA TRP A 118 -10.66 6.48 -37.06
C TRP A 118 -12.06 5.94 -36.74
N LEU A 119 -12.53 4.91 -37.46
CA LEU A 119 -13.81 4.23 -37.19
C LEU A 119 -13.81 3.56 -35.80
N ARG A 120 -12.72 2.92 -35.41
CA ARG A 120 -12.58 2.31 -34.08
C ARG A 120 -12.52 3.38 -32.99
N LYS A 121 -11.83 4.49 -33.22
CA LYS A 121 -11.80 5.64 -32.30
C LYS A 121 -13.21 6.25 -32.15
N LEU A 122 -13.93 6.42 -33.25
CA LEU A 122 -15.31 6.88 -33.26
C LEU A 122 -16.22 5.92 -32.49
N PHE A 123 -16.08 4.60 -32.71
CA PHE A 123 -16.84 3.58 -31.99
C PHE A 123 -16.53 3.59 -30.48
N ILE A 124 -15.25 3.78 -30.10
CA ILE A 124 -14.83 3.94 -28.70
C ILE A 124 -15.50 5.16 -28.08
N VAL A 125 -15.52 6.29 -28.77
CA VAL A 125 -16.14 7.53 -28.29
C VAL A 125 -17.66 7.39 -28.14
N LEU A 126 -18.32 6.78 -29.14
CA LEU A 126 -19.79 6.69 -29.18
C LEU A 126 -20.34 5.60 -28.23
N PHE A 127 -19.70 4.44 -28.15
CA PHE A 127 -20.24 3.26 -27.47
C PHE A 127 -19.50 2.85 -26.21
N LEU A 128 -18.20 3.17 -26.09
CA LEU A 128 -17.39 2.76 -24.94
C LEU A 128 -17.15 3.88 -23.92
N GLY A 129 -17.76 5.04 -24.15
CA GLY A 129 -17.53 6.22 -23.34
C GLY A 129 -16.17 6.88 -23.67
N ARG A 130 -15.92 8.05 -23.10
CA ARG A 130 -14.71 8.86 -23.36
C ARG A 130 -13.45 8.28 -22.69
N ASP A 131 -13.15 6.99 -22.95
CA ASP A 131 -12.02 6.26 -22.34
C ASP A 131 -10.72 6.56 -23.11
N ASN A 132 -10.38 7.85 -23.17
CA ASN A 132 -9.13 8.33 -23.72
C ASN A 132 -8.27 8.93 -22.61
N PHE A 133 -6.99 8.56 -22.61
CA PHE A 133 -6.00 9.14 -21.73
C PHE A 133 -4.96 9.89 -22.56
N ILE A 134 -4.69 11.13 -22.15
CA ILE A 134 -3.61 11.92 -22.71
C ILE A 134 -2.51 12.01 -21.65
N ASN A 135 -1.38 11.44 -21.94
CA ASN A 135 -0.25 11.41 -21.03
C ASN A 135 0.88 12.29 -21.56
N TYR A 136 1.20 13.33 -20.81
CA TYR A 136 2.35 14.19 -21.05
C TYR A 136 3.55 13.62 -20.31
N SER A 137 4.62 13.33 -21.02
CA SER A 137 5.88 12.91 -20.44
C SER A 137 6.72 14.12 -20.05
N LYS A 138 7.81 13.89 -19.30
CA LYS A 138 8.74 14.96 -18.91
C LYS A 138 9.28 15.65 -20.16
N ALA A 139 9.26 16.98 -20.15
CA ALA A 139 9.80 17.79 -21.25
C ALA A 139 11.32 17.59 -21.37
N VAL A 140 11.80 17.53 -22.58
CA VAL A 140 13.24 17.41 -22.91
C VAL A 140 13.68 18.72 -23.55
N SER A 141 14.75 19.34 -23.03
CA SER A 141 15.34 20.55 -23.60
C SER A 141 16.10 20.23 -24.87
N ALA A 142 15.74 20.87 -25.98
CA ALA A 142 16.46 20.73 -27.23
C ALA A 142 17.89 21.32 -27.13
N ARG A 143 18.08 22.35 -26.30
CA ARG A 143 19.38 22.92 -25.95
C ARG A 143 20.29 21.89 -25.26
N ALA A 144 19.78 21.25 -24.22
CA ALA A 144 20.54 20.24 -23.50
C ALA A 144 20.94 19.06 -24.39
N MET A 145 20.14 18.74 -25.42
CA MET A 145 20.46 17.72 -26.40
C MET A 145 21.47 18.18 -27.43
N SER A 146 21.35 19.38 -27.97
CA SER A 146 22.31 19.93 -28.96
C SER A 146 23.72 20.06 -28.38
N ASN A 147 23.85 20.18 -27.05
CA ASN A 147 25.14 20.27 -26.35
C ASN A 147 25.79 18.88 -26.12
N GLN A 148 25.15 17.77 -26.51
CA GLN A 148 25.77 16.43 -26.42
C GLN A 148 26.88 16.25 -27.47
N HIS A 149 27.84 15.37 -27.17
CA HIS A 149 28.90 15.01 -28.12
C HIS A 149 28.33 14.22 -29.31
N GLY A 150 28.68 14.62 -30.50
CA GLY A 150 28.27 14.00 -31.74
C GLY A 150 27.79 15.02 -32.80
N SER A 151 27.59 14.58 -34.04
CA SER A 151 26.94 15.38 -35.08
C SER A 151 25.45 15.51 -34.81
N ASP A 152 24.82 16.62 -35.21
CA ASP A 152 23.40 16.89 -35.03
C ASP A 152 22.53 15.76 -35.62
N GLN A 153 22.92 15.21 -36.75
CA GLN A 153 22.26 14.04 -37.33
C GLN A 153 22.34 12.80 -36.43
N SER A 154 23.50 12.53 -35.83
CA SER A 154 23.67 11.41 -34.88
C SER A 154 22.81 11.58 -33.64
N ILE A 155 22.74 12.83 -33.11
CA ILE A 155 21.92 13.19 -31.95
C ILE A 155 20.43 13.04 -32.31
N ALA A 156 19.99 13.52 -33.49
CA ALA A 156 18.62 13.37 -33.97
C ALA A 156 18.21 11.91 -34.12
N HIS A 157 19.05 11.08 -34.71
CA HIS A 157 18.83 9.62 -34.86
C HIS A 157 18.70 8.94 -33.47
N LYS A 158 19.58 9.28 -32.53
CA LYS A 158 19.52 8.79 -31.14
C LYS A 158 18.24 9.22 -30.45
N LEU A 159 17.80 10.48 -30.63
CA LEU A 159 16.55 11.00 -30.06
C LEU A 159 15.34 10.22 -30.57
N VAL A 160 15.22 10.01 -31.88
CA VAL A 160 14.13 9.28 -32.50
C VAL A 160 14.06 7.82 -31.99
N ARG A 161 15.22 7.18 -31.83
CA ARG A 161 15.31 5.82 -31.27
C ARG A 161 14.87 5.78 -29.81
N VAL A 162 15.35 6.72 -28.98
CA VAL A 162 14.97 6.82 -27.56
C VAL A 162 13.48 7.12 -27.44
N ALA A 163 12.95 8.07 -28.21
CA ALA A 163 11.53 8.41 -28.23
C ALA A 163 10.66 7.22 -28.66
N SER A 164 11.08 6.45 -29.67
CA SER A 164 10.38 5.24 -30.10
C SER A 164 10.30 4.20 -28.98
N THR A 165 11.42 3.98 -28.27
CA THR A 165 11.47 3.09 -27.11
C THR A 165 10.60 3.60 -25.97
N HIS A 166 10.63 4.91 -25.70
CA HIS A 166 9.78 5.55 -24.70
C HIS A 166 8.30 5.32 -24.98
N PHE A 167 7.83 5.57 -26.21
CA PHE A 167 6.43 5.35 -26.58
C PHE A 167 6.04 3.88 -26.53
N GLN A 168 6.93 2.98 -26.89
CA GLN A 168 6.68 1.53 -26.77
C GLN A 168 6.49 1.12 -25.31
N ARG A 169 7.36 1.59 -24.41
CA ARG A 169 7.24 1.35 -22.96
C ARG A 169 5.97 1.97 -22.40
N LYS A 170 5.65 3.21 -22.80
CA LYS A 170 4.43 3.90 -22.38
C LYS A 170 3.19 3.16 -22.82
N ARG A 171 3.14 2.71 -24.07
CA ARG A 171 2.05 1.87 -24.56
C ARG A 171 1.92 0.61 -23.70
N GLN A 172 3.01 -0.09 -23.44
CA GLN A 172 2.98 -1.32 -22.67
C GLN A 172 2.55 -1.12 -21.22
N SER A 173 2.92 0.00 -20.58
CA SER A 173 2.47 0.32 -19.21
C SER A 173 0.96 0.58 -19.14
N MET A 174 0.35 1.10 -20.21
CA MET A 174 -1.07 1.45 -20.26
C MET A 174 -1.96 0.31 -20.77
N THR A 175 -1.50 -0.46 -21.76
CA THR A 175 -2.27 -1.54 -22.39
C THR A 175 -1.89 -2.94 -21.87
N GLY A 176 -0.78 -3.06 -21.19
CA GLY A 176 -0.25 -4.34 -20.72
C GLY A 176 0.42 -5.19 -21.78
N PRO A 177 1.01 -6.31 -21.37
CA PRO A 177 1.57 -7.29 -22.27
C PRO A 177 0.48 -8.01 -23.05
N THR A 178 0.86 -8.64 -24.16
CA THR A 178 -0.05 -9.48 -24.96
C THR A 178 -0.60 -10.63 -24.11
N LEU A 179 -1.92 -10.74 -24.01
CA LEU A 179 -2.58 -11.80 -23.26
C LEU A 179 -2.38 -13.15 -23.97
N LEU A 180 -1.88 -14.12 -23.21
CA LEU A 180 -1.85 -15.52 -23.64
C LEU A 180 -3.26 -16.14 -23.51
N GLU A 181 -3.62 -17.02 -24.41
CA GLU A 181 -4.78 -17.86 -24.21
C GLU A 181 -4.53 -18.80 -23.02
N ARG A 182 -5.57 -19.04 -22.23
CA ARG A 182 -5.46 -19.87 -21.02
C ARG A 182 -4.89 -21.26 -21.31
N GLN A 183 -5.22 -21.84 -22.46
CA GLN A 183 -4.72 -23.14 -22.86
C GLN A 183 -3.22 -23.10 -23.18
N GLU A 184 -2.78 -22.07 -23.87
CA GLU A 184 -1.36 -21.83 -24.18
C GLU A 184 -0.54 -21.63 -22.88
N LEU A 185 -1.07 -20.84 -21.95
CA LEU A 185 -0.47 -20.63 -20.64
C LEU A 185 -0.35 -21.95 -19.85
N ASN A 186 -1.43 -22.74 -19.81
CA ASN A 186 -1.42 -24.03 -19.12
C ASN A 186 -0.40 -25.00 -19.75
N ASN A 187 -0.33 -25.06 -21.07
CA ASN A 187 0.63 -25.89 -21.78
C ASN A 187 2.07 -25.46 -21.53
N SER A 188 2.31 -24.15 -21.46
CA SER A 188 3.65 -23.60 -21.15
C SER A 188 4.11 -24.02 -19.75
N VAL A 189 3.25 -23.91 -18.74
CA VAL A 189 3.55 -24.33 -17.36
C VAL A 189 3.78 -25.83 -17.27
N LEU A 190 2.91 -26.64 -17.86
CA LEU A 190 3.03 -28.11 -17.82
C LEU A 190 4.24 -28.63 -18.62
N GLY A 191 4.66 -27.87 -19.64
CA GLY A 191 5.82 -28.16 -20.46
C GLY A 191 7.16 -27.77 -19.86
N SER A 192 7.17 -27.05 -18.72
CA SER A 192 8.43 -26.64 -18.04
C SER A 192 9.17 -27.84 -17.44
N ASP A 193 10.50 -27.76 -17.41
CA ASP A 193 11.34 -28.83 -16.88
C ASP A 193 11.12 -29.06 -15.39
N ALA A 194 10.83 -28.01 -14.62
CA ALA A 194 10.56 -28.12 -13.21
C ALA A 194 9.26 -28.89 -12.93
N VAL A 195 8.19 -28.62 -13.71
CA VAL A 195 6.91 -29.32 -13.56
C VAL A 195 7.02 -30.77 -14.07
N ARG A 196 7.73 -31.02 -15.17
CA ARG A 196 7.99 -32.39 -15.67
C ARG A 196 8.73 -33.23 -14.64
N ARG A 197 9.77 -32.67 -13.99
CA ARG A 197 10.49 -33.36 -12.90
C ARG A 197 9.57 -33.63 -11.70
N ALA A 198 8.77 -32.64 -11.31
CA ALA A 198 7.80 -32.82 -10.21
C ALA A 198 6.74 -33.88 -10.51
N ILE A 199 6.27 -33.99 -11.77
CA ILE A 199 5.36 -35.07 -12.22
C ILE A 199 6.03 -36.42 -12.07
N ALA A 200 7.29 -36.57 -12.49
CA ALA A 200 8.03 -37.84 -12.38
C ALA A 200 8.28 -38.22 -10.91
N GLU A 201 8.57 -37.23 -10.03
CA GLU A 201 8.72 -37.45 -8.60
C GLU A 201 7.40 -37.86 -7.93
N GLU A 202 6.29 -37.19 -8.26
CA GLU A 202 4.93 -37.51 -7.77
C GLU A 202 4.53 -38.95 -8.16
N SER A 203 4.79 -39.33 -9.42
CA SER A 203 4.56 -40.69 -9.94
C SER A 203 5.31 -41.74 -9.09
N ARG A 204 6.60 -41.49 -8.82
CA ARG A 204 7.44 -42.41 -8.02
C ARG A 204 7.03 -42.44 -6.54
N SER A 205 6.83 -41.28 -5.91
CA SER A 205 6.57 -41.17 -4.49
C SER A 205 5.19 -41.70 -4.09
N LYS A 206 4.18 -41.47 -4.93
CA LYS A 206 2.80 -41.94 -4.70
C LYS A 206 2.46 -43.25 -5.37
N LYS A 207 3.40 -43.86 -6.10
CA LYS A 207 3.20 -45.15 -6.82
C LYS A 207 2.01 -45.07 -7.79
N VAL A 208 1.85 -43.96 -8.51
CA VAL A 208 0.80 -43.75 -9.52
C VAL A 208 1.41 -43.70 -10.91
N SER A 209 0.62 -43.94 -11.97
CA SER A 209 1.12 -43.82 -13.35
C SER A 209 1.53 -42.38 -13.66
N HIS A 210 2.50 -42.21 -14.58
CA HIS A 210 2.94 -40.90 -15.03
C HIS A 210 1.78 -40.07 -15.60
N GLU A 211 0.85 -40.72 -16.34
CA GLU A 211 -0.34 -40.05 -16.86
C GLU A 211 -1.23 -39.50 -15.72
N LYS A 212 -1.46 -40.27 -14.66
CA LYS A 212 -2.25 -39.82 -13.51
C LYS A 212 -1.58 -38.65 -12.76
N ALA A 213 -0.26 -38.68 -12.62
CA ALA A 213 0.48 -37.55 -12.05
C ALA A 213 0.39 -36.29 -12.95
N LYS A 214 0.42 -36.46 -14.28
CA LYS A 214 0.21 -35.39 -15.26
C LYS A 214 -1.21 -34.82 -15.21
N GLU A 215 -2.24 -35.65 -15.12
CA GLU A 215 -3.63 -35.22 -14.92
C GLU A 215 -3.79 -34.41 -13.62
N THR A 216 -3.10 -34.84 -12.56
CA THR A 216 -3.07 -34.09 -11.29
C THR A 216 -2.46 -32.71 -11.47
N ALA A 217 -1.33 -32.59 -12.20
CA ALA A 217 -0.72 -31.31 -12.52
C ALA A 217 -1.64 -30.43 -13.38
N GLN A 218 -2.34 -31.02 -14.34
CA GLN A 218 -3.35 -30.35 -15.17
C GLN A 218 -4.51 -29.80 -14.31
N THR A 219 -4.95 -30.58 -13.34
CA THR A 219 -5.98 -30.14 -12.37
C THR A 219 -5.49 -28.97 -11.53
N TYR A 220 -4.24 -29.01 -11.05
CA TYR A 220 -3.64 -27.92 -10.28
C TYR A 220 -3.52 -26.64 -11.08
N ILE A 221 -3.00 -26.67 -12.32
CA ILE A 221 -2.91 -25.45 -13.12
C ILE A 221 -4.30 -24.90 -13.48
N THR A 222 -5.27 -25.76 -13.70
CA THR A 222 -6.65 -25.36 -13.95
C THR A 222 -7.29 -24.71 -12.71
N GLU A 223 -6.96 -25.20 -11.51
CA GLU A 223 -7.35 -24.60 -10.24
C GLU A 223 -6.71 -23.22 -10.05
N ILE A 224 -5.42 -23.09 -10.36
CA ILE A 224 -4.62 -21.90 -10.11
C ILE A 224 -4.90 -20.80 -11.14
N ALA A 225 -4.76 -21.08 -12.43
CA ALA A 225 -4.62 -20.08 -13.48
C ALA A 225 -5.80 -19.13 -13.65
N ALA A 226 -5.51 -17.84 -13.85
CA ALA A 226 -6.46 -16.82 -14.24
C ALA A 226 -6.99 -17.04 -15.68
N ASP A 227 -8.11 -16.40 -16.02
CA ASP A 227 -8.68 -16.29 -17.38
C ASP A 227 -9.00 -14.81 -17.65
N TYR A 228 -7.97 -13.99 -17.66
CA TYR A 228 -8.12 -12.52 -17.73
C TYR A 228 -8.90 -12.09 -18.98
N ARG A 229 -9.93 -11.29 -18.80
CA ARG A 229 -10.78 -10.76 -19.89
C ARG A 229 -11.07 -9.28 -19.68
N GLU A 230 -10.51 -8.48 -20.55
CA GLU A 230 -10.64 -7.03 -20.49
C GLU A 230 -12.09 -6.55 -20.56
N GLY A 231 -12.95 -7.20 -21.32
CA GLY A 231 -14.38 -6.85 -21.38
C GLY A 231 -15.06 -6.87 -20.00
N LEU A 232 -14.64 -7.77 -19.09
CA LEU A 232 -15.12 -7.78 -17.72
C LEU A 232 -14.54 -6.62 -16.90
N ILE A 233 -13.28 -6.25 -17.12
CA ILE A 233 -12.67 -5.11 -16.43
C ILE A 233 -13.41 -3.82 -16.77
N ARG A 234 -13.71 -3.57 -18.05
CA ARG A 234 -14.47 -2.39 -18.49
C ARG A 234 -15.89 -2.36 -17.94
N PHE A 235 -16.58 -3.51 -17.95
CA PHE A 235 -17.89 -3.62 -17.32
C PHE A 235 -17.80 -3.37 -15.82
N GLY A 236 -16.80 -3.99 -15.18
CA GLY A 236 -16.51 -3.82 -13.74
C GLY A 236 -16.22 -2.37 -13.39
N ASP A 237 -15.44 -1.65 -14.20
CA ASP A 237 -15.13 -0.25 -14.02
C ASP A 237 -16.40 0.62 -13.96
N ARG A 238 -17.30 0.48 -14.93
CA ARG A 238 -18.58 1.23 -14.95
C ARG A 238 -19.46 0.92 -13.75
N LEU A 239 -19.53 -0.36 -13.37
CA LEU A 239 -20.29 -0.80 -12.21
C LEU A 239 -19.66 -0.26 -10.91
N LEU A 240 -18.35 -0.36 -10.77
CA LEU A 240 -17.62 0.09 -9.60
C LEU A 240 -17.68 1.61 -9.47
N THR A 241 -17.54 2.36 -10.54
CA THR A 241 -17.69 3.83 -10.52
C THR A 241 -19.07 4.24 -9.95
N ARG A 242 -20.13 3.56 -10.34
CA ARG A 242 -21.46 3.80 -9.75
C ARG A 242 -21.52 3.40 -8.27
N ILE A 243 -20.90 2.29 -7.90
CA ILE A 243 -20.86 1.80 -6.52
C ILE A 243 -20.06 2.76 -5.64
N TRP A 244 -18.86 3.18 -6.07
CA TRP A 244 -18.02 4.10 -5.33
C TRP A 244 -18.69 5.45 -5.12
N ASN A 245 -19.29 6.03 -6.16
CA ASN A 245 -19.99 7.31 -6.07
C ASN A 245 -21.29 7.25 -5.24
N LYS A 246 -21.88 6.06 -5.07
CA LYS A 246 -23.10 5.86 -4.27
C LYS A 246 -22.81 5.53 -2.81
N ILE A 247 -21.74 4.76 -2.56
CA ILE A 247 -21.41 4.20 -1.24
C ILE A 247 -20.41 5.09 -0.53
N TYR A 248 -19.39 5.57 -1.25
CA TYR A 248 -18.32 6.40 -0.72
C TYR A 248 -18.43 7.82 -1.25
N ASN A 249 -18.02 8.78 -0.43
CA ASN A 249 -17.98 10.20 -0.79
C ASN A 249 -16.76 10.57 -1.65
N GLY A 250 -15.98 9.61 -2.02
CA GLY A 250 -14.77 9.74 -2.83
C GLY A 250 -13.67 8.78 -2.42
N ILE A 251 -12.61 8.75 -3.22
CA ILE A 251 -11.40 7.97 -2.99
C ILE A 251 -10.22 8.94 -3.10
N SER A 252 -9.46 9.07 -2.01
CA SER A 252 -8.22 9.82 -2.01
C SER A 252 -7.06 8.90 -2.37
N VAL A 253 -6.25 9.31 -3.36
CA VAL A 253 -5.10 8.54 -3.85
C VAL A 253 -3.83 9.34 -3.62
N GLY A 254 -2.91 8.78 -2.83
CA GLY A 254 -1.61 9.38 -2.54
C GLY A 254 -0.49 8.70 -3.31
N HIS A 255 0.49 9.50 -3.79
CA HIS A 255 1.74 9.05 -4.41
C HIS A 255 1.61 8.15 -5.64
N ALA A 256 0.56 8.32 -6.44
CA ALA A 256 0.32 7.54 -7.67
C ALA A 256 1.38 7.81 -8.77
N ASP A 257 2.06 8.94 -8.72
CA ASP A 257 3.19 9.28 -9.58
C ASP A 257 4.31 8.23 -9.52
N ARG A 258 4.60 7.66 -8.34
CA ARG A 258 5.61 6.62 -8.14
C ARG A 258 5.36 5.40 -9.00
N ILE A 259 4.13 4.91 -9.02
CA ILE A 259 3.78 3.72 -9.80
C ILE A 259 3.72 4.02 -11.30
N ARG A 260 3.32 5.24 -11.68
CA ARG A 260 3.38 5.68 -13.09
C ARG A 260 4.82 5.76 -13.59
N GLU A 261 5.75 6.22 -12.75
CA GLU A 261 7.17 6.28 -13.08
C GLU A 261 7.79 4.89 -13.22
N LEU A 262 7.53 3.97 -12.27
CA LEU A 262 7.99 2.58 -12.38
C LEU A 262 7.48 1.92 -13.66
N ALA A 263 6.20 2.08 -13.97
CA ALA A 263 5.61 1.52 -15.17
C ALA A 263 6.24 2.12 -16.46
N ALA A 264 6.50 3.44 -16.48
CA ALA A 264 7.16 4.11 -17.59
C ALA A 264 8.62 3.63 -17.78
N ASN A 265 9.30 3.30 -16.69
CA ASN A 265 10.66 2.76 -16.68
C ASN A 265 10.72 1.24 -17.01
N GLY A 266 9.57 0.61 -17.21
CA GLY A 266 9.46 -0.79 -17.61
C GLY A 266 9.68 -1.79 -16.48
N HIS A 267 9.46 -1.37 -15.23
CA HIS A 267 9.50 -2.27 -14.08
C HIS A 267 8.32 -3.25 -14.09
N GLU A 268 8.57 -4.45 -13.62
CA GLU A 268 7.53 -5.38 -13.22
C GLU A 268 7.03 -5.00 -11.83
N ILE A 269 5.76 -4.63 -11.72
CA ILE A 269 5.21 -4.08 -10.48
C ILE A 269 4.44 -5.14 -9.71
N ILE A 270 4.83 -5.34 -8.46
CA ILE A 270 4.15 -6.22 -7.52
C ILE A 270 3.51 -5.36 -6.44
N TYR A 271 2.19 -5.28 -6.45
CA TYR A 271 1.44 -4.51 -5.45
C TYR A 271 1.21 -5.36 -4.20
N VAL A 272 1.61 -4.83 -3.06
CA VAL A 272 1.53 -5.53 -1.77
C VAL A 272 0.75 -4.66 -0.77
N PRO A 273 -0.59 -4.67 -0.83
CA PRO A 273 -1.44 -3.86 0.04
C PRO A 273 -1.66 -4.50 1.41
N CYS A 274 -1.95 -3.65 2.43
CA CYS A 274 -2.61 -4.13 3.64
C CYS A 274 -4.03 -4.63 3.34
N HIS A 275 -4.59 -5.45 4.24
CA HIS A 275 -5.90 -6.07 4.01
C HIS A 275 -6.92 -5.71 5.09
N ARG A 276 -7.85 -4.83 4.77
CA ARG A 276 -8.87 -4.28 5.68
C ARG A 276 -10.27 -4.82 5.40
N SER A 277 -10.62 -4.99 4.11
CA SER A 277 -11.97 -5.31 3.66
C SER A 277 -11.95 -6.22 2.43
N HIS A 278 -13.02 -6.93 2.16
CA HIS A 278 -13.22 -7.59 0.86
C HIS A 278 -13.25 -6.58 -0.29
N MET A 279 -13.58 -5.33 -0.01
CA MET A 279 -13.59 -4.26 -1.02
C MET A 279 -12.18 -3.89 -1.51
N ASP A 280 -11.12 -4.20 -0.77
CA ASP A 280 -9.73 -3.91 -1.15
C ASP A 280 -9.35 -4.50 -2.50
N TYR A 281 -9.88 -5.69 -2.81
CA TYR A 281 -9.65 -6.35 -4.11
C TYR A 281 -10.14 -5.50 -5.28
N LEU A 282 -11.30 -4.89 -5.09
CA LEU A 282 -11.96 -4.06 -6.11
C LEU A 282 -11.39 -2.63 -6.11
N LEU A 283 -11.23 -2.03 -4.93
CA LEU A 283 -10.77 -0.66 -4.75
C LEU A 283 -9.40 -0.43 -5.39
N LEU A 284 -8.39 -1.23 -5.01
CA LEU A 284 -7.05 -1.05 -5.54
C LEU A 284 -6.97 -1.32 -7.05
N THR A 285 -7.73 -2.31 -7.55
CA THR A 285 -7.79 -2.57 -8.99
C THR A 285 -8.43 -1.40 -9.73
N TYR A 286 -9.50 -0.82 -9.17
CA TYR A 286 -10.17 0.36 -9.70
C TYR A 286 -9.22 1.57 -9.73
N VAL A 287 -8.51 1.85 -8.63
CA VAL A 287 -7.56 2.96 -8.55
C VAL A 287 -6.44 2.79 -9.59
N ILE A 288 -5.78 1.63 -9.66
CA ILE A 288 -4.72 1.36 -10.64
C ILE A 288 -5.23 1.58 -12.08
N TYR A 289 -6.47 1.14 -12.36
CA TYR A 289 -7.08 1.35 -13.66
C TYR A 289 -7.33 2.84 -13.94
N HIS A 290 -7.80 3.61 -12.96
CA HIS A 290 -8.03 5.06 -13.09
C HIS A 290 -6.74 5.88 -13.16
N GLU A 291 -5.64 5.36 -12.60
CA GLU A 291 -4.30 5.95 -12.75
C GLU A 291 -3.66 5.67 -14.13
N GLY A 292 -4.41 5.09 -15.05
CA GLY A 292 -3.97 4.86 -16.43
C GLY A 292 -3.11 3.62 -16.63
N MET A 293 -3.07 2.71 -15.65
CA MET A 293 -2.24 1.51 -15.69
C MET A 293 -3.05 0.23 -15.90
N VAL A 294 -2.34 -0.83 -16.23
CA VAL A 294 -2.92 -2.17 -16.39
C VAL A 294 -3.31 -2.74 -15.04
N THR A 295 -4.50 -3.34 -14.98
CA THR A 295 -4.95 -4.02 -13.77
C THR A 295 -4.11 -5.27 -13.50
N PRO A 296 -3.62 -5.46 -12.25
CA PRO A 296 -2.77 -6.58 -11.90
C PRO A 296 -3.53 -7.90 -11.82
N HIS A 297 -2.82 -9.02 -12.01
CA HIS A 297 -3.30 -10.33 -11.62
C HIS A 297 -3.36 -10.43 -10.09
N ILE A 298 -4.43 -11.01 -9.55
CA ILE A 298 -4.74 -10.96 -8.13
C ILE A 298 -4.60 -12.34 -7.51
N ALA A 299 -3.69 -12.51 -6.56
CA ALA A 299 -3.63 -13.72 -5.76
C ALA A 299 -4.83 -13.79 -4.79
N ALA A 300 -5.69 -14.76 -4.97
CA ALA A 300 -6.89 -14.95 -4.17
C ALA A 300 -6.90 -16.32 -3.48
N GLY A 301 -7.44 -16.39 -2.27
CA GLY A 301 -7.60 -17.68 -1.60
C GLY A 301 -8.59 -18.59 -2.34
N ILE A 302 -8.31 -19.90 -2.37
CA ILE A 302 -9.15 -20.91 -3.03
C ILE A 302 -10.61 -20.90 -2.56
N ASN A 303 -10.87 -20.43 -1.34
CA ASN A 303 -12.21 -20.28 -0.79
C ASN A 303 -13.09 -19.27 -1.56
N LEU A 304 -12.51 -18.42 -2.40
CA LEU A 304 -13.23 -17.51 -3.28
C LEU A 304 -13.54 -18.12 -4.65
N ASN A 305 -13.03 -19.33 -4.93
CA ASN A 305 -13.23 -20.04 -6.20
C ASN A 305 -14.52 -20.89 -6.18
N PHE A 306 -15.67 -20.28 -5.89
CA PHE A 306 -16.99 -20.97 -5.96
C PHE A 306 -17.84 -20.36 -7.09
N TRP A 307 -18.75 -21.18 -7.63
CA TRP A 307 -19.65 -20.77 -8.68
C TRP A 307 -20.75 -19.80 -8.16
N PRO A 308 -21.10 -18.70 -8.88
CA PRO A 308 -20.53 -18.20 -10.13
C PRO A 308 -19.36 -17.22 -9.91
N VAL A 309 -19.06 -16.84 -8.68
CA VAL A 309 -18.13 -15.75 -8.28
C VAL A 309 -16.69 -16.07 -8.68
N GLY A 310 -16.24 -17.29 -8.48
CA GLY A 310 -14.90 -17.74 -8.85
C GLY A 310 -14.62 -17.55 -10.35
N LYS A 311 -15.61 -17.86 -11.20
CA LYS A 311 -15.50 -17.65 -12.65
C LYS A 311 -15.38 -16.16 -13.01
N MET A 312 -16.12 -15.29 -12.31
CA MET A 312 -16.07 -13.85 -12.50
C MET A 312 -14.71 -13.29 -12.06
N PHE A 313 -14.25 -13.65 -10.85
CA PHE A 313 -12.93 -13.23 -10.35
C PHE A 313 -11.80 -13.70 -11.24
N ARG A 314 -11.84 -14.94 -11.70
CA ARG A 314 -10.84 -15.50 -12.63
C ARG A 314 -10.75 -14.69 -13.94
N ARG A 315 -11.89 -14.29 -14.49
CA ARG A 315 -11.96 -13.41 -15.66
C ARG A 315 -11.51 -11.96 -15.37
N GLY A 316 -11.59 -11.54 -14.11
CA GLY A 316 -11.05 -10.27 -13.62
C GLY A 316 -9.56 -10.32 -13.27
N GLY A 317 -8.86 -11.43 -13.61
CA GLY A 317 -7.43 -11.59 -13.38
C GLY A 317 -7.07 -12.30 -12.07
N ALA A 318 -8.05 -12.81 -11.30
CA ALA A 318 -7.73 -13.57 -10.10
C ALA A 318 -7.18 -14.96 -10.44
N PHE A 319 -6.07 -15.31 -9.79
CA PHE A 319 -5.56 -16.67 -9.71
C PHE A 319 -5.68 -17.17 -8.27
N PHE A 320 -5.90 -18.49 -8.11
CA PHE A 320 -6.24 -19.03 -6.81
C PHE A 320 -5.12 -19.84 -6.19
N LEU A 321 -4.97 -19.68 -4.87
CA LEU A 321 -3.98 -20.42 -4.09
C LEU A 321 -4.62 -21.07 -2.87
N ARG A 322 -4.14 -22.26 -2.53
CA ARG A 322 -4.53 -22.96 -1.31
C ARG A 322 -3.90 -22.28 -0.10
N ARG A 323 -4.55 -22.35 1.06
CA ARG A 323 -4.06 -21.73 2.30
C ARG A 323 -2.72 -22.31 2.77
N SER A 324 -2.53 -23.61 2.53
CA SER A 324 -1.27 -24.30 2.78
C SER A 324 -1.11 -25.37 1.72
N PHE A 325 0.07 -25.42 1.16
CA PHE A 325 0.52 -26.45 0.21
C PHE A 325 1.89 -27.01 0.60
N ALA A 326 2.30 -26.76 1.86
CA ALA A 326 3.48 -27.38 2.44
C ALA A 326 3.36 -28.92 2.34
N GLY A 327 4.43 -29.57 1.84
CA GLY A 327 4.45 -31.01 1.60
C GLY A 327 3.87 -31.45 0.25
N ASN A 328 3.16 -30.60 -0.52
CA ASN A 328 2.73 -30.92 -1.87
C ASN A 328 3.71 -30.33 -2.91
N LYS A 329 4.76 -31.08 -3.23
CA LYS A 329 5.83 -30.64 -4.13
C LYS A 329 5.31 -30.34 -5.54
N LEU A 330 4.40 -31.18 -6.07
CA LEU A 330 3.83 -30.99 -7.40
C LEU A 330 3.01 -29.69 -7.50
N TYR A 331 2.15 -29.41 -6.51
CA TYR A 331 1.40 -28.16 -6.46
C TYR A 331 2.32 -26.95 -6.38
N THR A 332 3.36 -27.04 -5.55
CA THR A 332 4.34 -25.96 -5.40
C THR A 332 5.10 -25.69 -6.68
N ALA A 333 5.50 -26.73 -7.43
CA ALA A 333 6.19 -26.60 -8.70
C ALA A 333 5.28 -25.91 -9.75
N VAL A 334 4.03 -26.40 -9.90
CA VAL A 334 3.04 -25.81 -10.82
C VAL A 334 2.77 -24.34 -10.49
N PHE A 335 2.59 -24.02 -9.22
CA PHE A 335 2.32 -22.64 -8.79
C PHE A 335 3.51 -21.70 -9.04
N ARG A 336 4.73 -22.16 -8.75
CA ARG A 336 5.95 -21.39 -8.95
C ARG A 336 6.17 -21.09 -10.44
N GLU A 337 6.04 -22.09 -11.31
CA GLU A 337 6.17 -21.91 -12.75
C GLU A 337 5.09 -20.99 -13.31
N TYR A 338 3.86 -21.05 -12.80
CA TYR A 338 2.81 -20.12 -13.17
C TYR A 338 3.16 -18.67 -12.79
N LEU A 339 3.65 -18.44 -11.59
CA LEU A 339 4.03 -17.10 -11.11
C LEU A 339 5.22 -16.55 -11.92
N GLU A 340 6.23 -17.40 -12.19
CA GLU A 340 7.37 -17.05 -13.02
C GLU A 340 6.94 -16.67 -14.45
N LEU A 341 6.01 -17.42 -15.03
CA LEU A 341 5.47 -17.11 -16.35
C LEU A 341 4.76 -15.75 -16.37
N LEU A 342 4.01 -15.40 -15.30
CA LEU A 342 3.41 -14.08 -15.18
C LEU A 342 4.48 -12.96 -15.18
N PHE A 343 5.53 -13.09 -14.39
CA PHE A 343 6.61 -12.11 -14.32
C PHE A 343 7.39 -12.00 -15.64
N ASN A 344 7.74 -13.12 -16.27
CA ASN A 344 8.47 -13.11 -17.54
C ASN A 344 7.67 -12.50 -18.68
N LYS A 345 6.36 -12.60 -18.64
CA LYS A 345 5.47 -11.96 -19.62
C LYS A 345 5.16 -10.49 -19.29
N GLY A 346 5.54 -10.01 -18.14
CA GLY A 346 5.33 -8.62 -17.70
C GLY A 346 3.91 -8.35 -17.19
N TYR A 347 3.27 -9.34 -16.54
CA TYR A 347 1.97 -9.16 -15.89
C TYR A 347 2.17 -8.73 -14.46
N SER A 348 1.76 -7.52 -14.11
CA SER A 348 1.73 -7.07 -12.72
C SER A 348 0.90 -8.00 -11.83
N VAL A 349 1.37 -8.21 -10.62
CA VAL A 349 0.74 -9.10 -9.64
C VAL A 349 0.38 -8.33 -8.38
N LYS A 350 -0.74 -8.70 -7.76
CA LYS A 350 -1.18 -8.16 -6.46
C LYS A 350 -1.45 -9.30 -5.50
N TYR A 351 -0.86 -9.23 -4.30
CA TYR A 351 -1.15 -10.16 -3.20
C TYR A 351 -1.06 -9.47 -1.84
N TYR A 352 -1.78 -10.03 -0.86
CA TYR A 352 -1.86 -9.48 0.49
C TYR A 352 -0.88 -10.22 1.41
N PRO A 353 0.15 -9.52 1.94
CA PRO A 353 1.18 -10.17 2.75
C PRO A 353 0.63 -10.71 4.06
N GLU A 354 -0.39 -10.08 4.61
CA GLU A 354 -1.06 -10.50 5.85
C GLU A 354 -1.78 -11.86 5.73
N GLY A 355 -2.10 -12.29 4.51
CA GLY A 355 -2.79 -13.56 4.23
C GLY A 355 -4.20 -13.66 4.82
N GLY A 356 -4.73 -12.57 5.36
CA GLY A 356 -6.08 -12.43 5.89
C GLY A 356 -6.40 -10.98 6.24
N ARG A 357 -7.68 -10.67 6.42
CA ARG A 357 -8.11 -9.30 6.77
C ARG A 357 -7.81 -9.01 8.23
N SER A 358 -7.31 -7.82 8.53
CA SER A 358 -7.18 -7.32 9.89
C SER A 358 -8.57 -7.18 10.54
N ARG A 359 -8.71 -7.69 11.75
CA ARG A 359 -9.94 -7.58 12.54
C ARG A 359 -9.86 -6.51 13.60
N THR A 360 -8.64 -6.11 13.94
CA THR A 360 -8.38 -5.10 14.97
C THR A 360 -8.04 -3.72 14.39
N GLY A 361 -7.86 -3.63 13.06
CA GLY A 361 -7.38 -2.41 12.42
C GLY A 361 -5.85 -2.26 12.41
N ARG A 362 -5.10 -3.08 13.14
CA ARG A 362 -3.63 -3.15 13.08
C ARG A 362 -3.16 -4.00 11.91
N LEU A 363 -1.94 -3.78 11.44
CA LEU A 363 -1.31 -4.70 10.51
C LEU A 363 -1.08 -6.06 11.18
N ILE A 364 -1.30 -7.13 10.43
CA ILE A 364 -1.03 -8.50 10.87
C ILE A 364 0.38 -8.88 10.44
N PRO A 365 1.14 -9.64 11.25
CA PRO A 365 2.44 -10.16 10.84
C PRO A 365 2.40 -10.84 9.46
N PRO A 366 3.36 -10.54 8.58
CA PRO A 366 3.32 -10.97 7.20
C PRO A 366 3.58 -12.47 7.04
N LYS A 367 2.94 -13.08 6.04
CA LYS A 367 3.25 -14.42 5.54
C LYS A 367 4.25 -14.31 4.40
N THR A 368 5.39 -14.90 4.57
CA THR A 368 6.55 -14.75 3.71
C THR A 368 6.54 -15.59 2.42
N GLY A 369 5.60 -16.53 2.29
CA GLY A 369 5.59 -17.50 1.19
C GLY A 369 5.56 -16.88 -0.21
N MET A 370 4.70 -15.89 -0.45
CA MET A 370 4.61 -15.21 -1.76
C MET A 370 5.86 -14.36 -2.06
N LEU A 371 6.42 -13.69 -1.04
CA LEU A 371 7.68 -12.94 -1.18
C LEU A 371 8.84 -13.87 -1.53
N ALA A 372 8.93 -15.03 -0.86
CA ALA A 372 9.94 -16.04 -1.18
C ALA A 372 9.83 -16.53 -2.62
N MET A 373 8.61 -16.81 -3.09
CA MET A 373 8.40 -17.23 -4.48
C MET A 373 8.71 -16.12 -5.49
N THR A 374 8.46 -14.87 -5.13
CA THR A 374 8.83 -13.71 -5.96
C THR A 374 10.34 -13.63 -6.15
N ILE A 375 11.12 -13.73 -5.06
CA ILE A 375 12.59 -13.75 -5.14
C ILE A 375 13.08 -14.97 -5.95
N GLN A 376 12.52 -16.14 -5.70
CA GLN A 376 12.90 -17.36 -6.43
C GLN A 376 12.60 -17.26 -7.94
N ALA A 377 11.47 -16.66 -8.33
CA ALA A 377 11.15 -16.41 -9.73
C ALA A 377 12.15 -15.43 -10.36
N MET A 378 12.55 -14.39 -9.62
CA MET A 378 13.56 -13.44 -10.09
C MET A 378 14.94 -14.10 -10.28
N LEU A 379 15.35 -15.02 -9.41
CA LEU A 379 16.62 -15.74 -9.51
C LEU A 379 16.72 -16.60 -10.78
N LYS A 380 15.61 -17.08 -11.31
CA LYS A 380 15.56 -17.82 -12.58
C LYS A 380 15.73 -16.94 -13.83
N GLY A 381 15.79 -15.63 -13.68
CA GLY A 381 16.05 -14.71 -14.80
C GLY A 381 14.84 -14.00 -15.33
N VAL A 382 14.25 -13.09 -14.53
CA VAL A 382 13.23 -12.15 -15.03
C VAL A 382 13.93 -11.06 -15.86
N ASN A 383 13.44 -10.82 -17.08
CA ASN A 383 14.02 -9.87 -18.03
C ASN A 383 13.82 -8.40 -17.67
N ARG A 384 13.05 -8.10 -16.64
CA ARG A 384 12.69 -6.75 -16.20
C ARG A 384 13.07 -6.53 -14.75
N PRO A 385 13.40 -5.28 -14.37
CA PRO A 385 13.57 -4.97 -12.96
C PRO A 385 12.24 -5.16 -12.22
N VAL A 386 12.26 -5.87 -11.11
CA VAL A 386 11.10 -6.13 -10.26
C VAL A 386 11.04 -5.11 -9.15
N SER A 387 9.89 -4.45 -8.99
CA SER A 387 9.63 -3.53 -7.89
C SER A 387 8.41 -3.96 -7.08
N ILE A 388 8.59 -4.05 -5.77
CA ILE A 388 7.51 -4.27 -4.82
C ILE A 388 6.99 -2.91 -4.37
N VAL A 389 5.67 -2.71 -4.50
CA VAL A 389 5.00 -1.47 -4.09
C VAL A 389 4.10 -1.77 -2.90
N PRO A 390 4.50 -1.36 -1.69
CA PRO A 390 3.64 -1.40 -0.52
C PRO A 390 2.46 -0.44 -0.72
N VAL A 391 1.25 -0.85 -0.31
CA VAL A 391 0.06 0.02 -0.47
C VAL A 391 -0.74 0.07 0.83
N TYR A 392 -0.95 1.27 1.34
CA TYR A 392 -1.89 1.50 2.43
C TYR A 392 -3.30 1.64 1.86
N ILE A 393 -4.24 0.92 2.47
CA ILE A 393 -5.68 1.05 2.18
C ILE A 393 -6.37 1.40 3.49
N GLY A 394 -7.15 2.47 3.50
CA GLY A 394 -7.92 2.93 4.64
C GLY A 394 -9.36 3.28 4.27
N TYR A 395 -10.25 3.23 5.26
CA TYR A 395 -11.66 3.57 5.11
C TYR A 395 -12.14 4.31 6.35
N GLU A 396 -13.03 5.27 6.18
CA GLU A 396 -13.74 5.89 7.30
C GLU A 396 -14.85 4.97 7.85
N ASN A 397 -15.34 4.04 7.03
CA ASN A 397 -16.31 3.04 7.47
C ASN A 397 -16.11 1.73 6.71
N VAL A 398 -15.86 0.65 7.44
CA VAL A 398 -15.66 -0.72 6.91
C VAL A 398 -16.93 -1.52 7.12
N MET A 399 -17.41 -2.18 6.06
CA MET A 399 -18.66 -2.95 6.08
C MET A 399 -18.62 -4.13 7.05
N GLU A 400 -17.45 -4.76 7.18
CA GLU A 400 -17.27 -6.01 7.92
C GLU A 400 -16.94 -5.83 9.40
N VAL A 401 -16.76 -4.62 9.90
CA VAL A 401 -16.32 -4.38 11.30
C VAL A 401 -17.23 -5.07 12.31
N LYS A 402 -18.55 -5.08 12.06
CA LYS A 402 -19.51 -5.81 12.92
C LYS A 402 -19.26 -7.32 12.95
N SER A 403 -18.92 -7.90 11.81
CA SER A 403 -18.57 -9.33 11.69
C SER A 403 -17.24 -9.63 12.38
N TYR A 404 -16.24 -8.77 12.21
CA TYR A 404 -14.93 -8.90 12.88
C TYR A 404 -15.05 -8.97 14.39
N LEU A 405 -15.88 -8.11 14.97
CA LEU A 405 -16.09 -8.09 16.41
C LEU A 405 -16.80 -9.34 16.94
N ASN A 406 -17.76 -9.87 16.20
CA ASN A 406 -18.40 -11.11 16.56
C ASN A 406 -17.41 -12.29 16.51
N GLU A 407 -16.51 -12.31 15.52
CA GLU A 407 -15.43 -13.29 15.43
C GLU A 407 -14.46 -13.18 16.63
N LEU A 408 -14.06 -11.96 17.00
CA LEU A 408 -13.17 -11.70 18.14
C LEU A 408 -13.80 -12.10 19.49
N LYS A 409 -15.13 -12.01 19.63
CA LYS A 409 -15.87 -12.48 20.79
C LYS A 409 -16.11 -14.02 20.83
N GLY A 410 -15.43 -14.76 19.96
CA GLY A 410 -15.51 -16.23 19.92
C GLY A 410 -16.72 -16.82 19.19
N SER A 411 -17.49 -16.01 18.48
CA SER A 411 -18.56 -16.53 17.63
C SER A 411 -17.97 -17.37 16.49
N LYS A 412 -18.45 -18.60 16.29
CA LYS A 412 -18.03 -19.43 15.16
C LYS A 412 -18.23 -18.65 13.86
N LYS A 413 -17.23 -18.68 12.99
CA LYS A 413 -17.33 -18.12 11.64
C LYS A 413 -18.61 -18.62 10.98
N LYS A 414 -19.63 -17.78 10.91
CA LYS A 414 -20.75 -18.04 10.01
C LYS A 414 -20.14 -18.03 8.60
N LYS A 415 -20.37 -19.09 7.83
CA LYS A 415 -20.13 -19.09 6.39
C LYS A 415 -21.01 -17.96 5.84
N GLU A 416 -20.44 -16.74 5.74
CA GLU A 416 -21.11 -15.64 5.05
C GLU A 416 -21.35 -16.14 3.63
N SER A 417 -22.62 -16.32 3.29
CA SER A 417 -23.00 -16.54 1.90
C SER A 417 -22.59 -15.28 1.16
N ASN A 418 -21.60 -15.41 0.27
CA ASN A 418 -21.06 -14.27 -0.48
C ASN A 418 -22.13 -13.58 -1.35
N LEU A 419 -23.27 -14.23 -1.59
CA LEU A 419 -24.49 -13.63 -2.15
C LEU A 419 -25.12 -12.61 -1.21
N GLN A 420 -24.99 -12.78 0.11
CA GLN A 420 -25.47 -11.78 1.09
C GLN A 420 -24.63 -10.51 1.06
N VAL A 421 -23.34 -10.61 0.75
CA VAL A 421 -22.46 -9.43 0.58
C VAL A 421 -22.92 -8.57 -0.59
N PHE A 422 -23.24 -9.17 -1.75
CA PHE A 422 -23.77 -8.43 -2.90
C PHE A 422 -25.17 -7.83 -2.66
N SER A 423 -26.04 -8.51 -1.90
CA SER A 423 -27.35 -7.96 -1.54
C SER A 423 -27.26 -6.84 -0.51
N ALA A 424 -26.27 -6.91 0.38
CA ALA A 424 -25.96 -5.87 1.35
C ALA A 424 -25.46 -4.60 0.67
N ILE A 425 -24.63 -4.70 -0.39
CA ILE A 425 -24.12 -3.56 -1.17
C ILE A 425 -25.25 -2.67 -1.71
N ARG A 426 -26.40 -3.24 -2.07
CA ARG A 426 -27.58 -2.47 -2.54
C ARG A 426 -28.19 -1.55 -1.47
N LYS A 427 -28.04 -1.89 -0.19
CA LYS A 427 -28.60 -1.14 0.96
C LYS A 427 -27.64 -0.13 1.55
N LEU A 428 -26.39 -0.11 1.09
CA LEU A 428 -25.35 0.73 1.66
C LEU A 428 -25.46 2.17 1.15
N LYS A 429 -25.36 3.12 2.06
CA LYS A 429 -25.28 4.56 1.79
C LYS A 429 -24.29 5.16 2.78
N ASN A 430 -23.49 6.10 2.32
CA ASN A 430 -22.62 6.95 3.14
C ASN A 430 -21.61 6.18 3.99
N TYR A 431 -20.56 5.65 3.33
CA TYR A 431 -19.43 4.98 3.99
C TYR A 431 -18.20 5.89 4.13
N GLY A 432 -18.36 7.20 3.95
CA GLY A 432 -17.27 8.17 4.03
C GLY A 432 -16.29 8.04 2.89
N HIS A 433 -15.04 8.38 3.13
CA HIS A 433 -13.97 8.32 2.15
C HIS A 433 -13.18 6.99 2.21
N GLY A 434 -12.68 6.57 1.03
CA GLY A 434 -11.66 5.54 0.90
C GLY A 434 -10.30 6.18 0.63
N TYR A 435 -9.22 5.57 1.14
CA TYR A 435 -7.85 6.05 1.00
C TYR A 435 -6.97 4.97 0.42
N VAL A 436 -6.17 5.31 -0.59
CA VAL A 436 -5.18 4.42 -1.21
C VAL A 436 -3.89 5.18 -1.40
N ASN A 437 -2.88 4.90 -0.59
CA ASN A 437 -1.57 5.51 -0.70
C ASN A 437 -0.53 4.49 -1.15
N PHE A 438 0.22 4.83 -2.19
CA PHE A 438 1.32 4.01 -2.67
C PHE A 438 2.60 4.40 -1.91
N GLY A 439 3.06 3.50 -1.05
CA GLY A 439 4.31 3.67 -0.31
C GLY A 439 5.52 3.66 -1.24
N GLU A 440 6.67 4.00 -0.68
CA GLU A 440 7.92 4.02 -1.41
C GLU A 440 8.26 2.63 -1.97
N PRO A 441 8.50 2.49 -3.28
CA PRO A 441 8.77 1.21 -3.90
C PRO A 441 10.09 0.58 -3.41
N ILE A 442 10.13 -0.75 -3.39
CA ILE A 442 11.34 -1.54 -3.10
C ILE A 442 11.82 -2.15 -4.41
N ALA A 443 12.90 -1.62 -4.97
CA ALA A 443 13.59 -2.23 -6.11
C ALA A 443 14.26 -3.52 -5.63
N LEU A 444 13.75 -4.67 -6.05
CA LEU A 444 14.16 -5.96 -5.48
C LEU A 444 15.62 -6.31 -5.75
N ASN A 445 16.15 -5.90 -6.91
CA ASN A 445 17.57 -6.08 -7.22
C ASN A 445 18.46 -5.31 -6.23
N GLN A 446 18.14 -4.03 -5.99
CA GLN A 446 18.89 -3.20 -5.05
C GLN A 446 18.76 -3.69 -3.61
N PHE A 447 17.55 -4.12 -3.24
CA PHE A 447 17.35 -4.75 -1.93
C PHE A 447 18.27 -5.95 -1.72
N LEU A 448 18.35 -6.85 -2.70
CA LEU A 448 19.22 -8.03 -2.60
C LEU A 448 20.71 -7.66 -2.65
N GLU A 449 21.11 -6.67 -3.42
CA GLU A 449 22.49 -6.17 -3.44
C GLU A 449 22.95 -5.67 -2.07
N ASN A 450 22.04 -4.99 -1.35
CA ASN A 450 22.34 -4.45 -0.03
C ASN A 450 22.36 -5.51 1.10
N HIS A 451 21.61 -6.61 0.97
CA HIS A 451 21.41 -7.59 2.04
C HIS A 451 22.05 -8.94 1.78
N VAL A 452 22.37 -9.27 0.55
CA VAL A 452 22.87 -10.57 0.13
C VAL A 452 24.03 -10.39 -0.86
N PRO A 453 25.27 -10.27 -0.38
CA PRO A 453 26.42 -10.23 -1.27
C PRO A 453 26.42 -11.42 -2.24
N ASN A 454 26.71 -11.16 -3.51
CA ASN A 454 26.83 -12.20 -4.56
C ASN A 454 25.52 -13.01 -4.84
N TRP A 455 24.34 -12.45 -4.56
CA TRP A 455 23.07 -13.13 -4.85
C TRP A 455 22.91 -13.55 -6.33
N ARG A 456 23.64 -12.87 -7.25
CA ARG A 456 23.62 -13.18 -8.68
C ARG A 456 24.28 -14.53 -8.99
N ASP A 457 25.21 -14.98 -8.18
CA ASP A 457 25.87 -16.27 -8.37
C ASP A 457 24.92 -17.46 -8.14
N CYS A 458 23.79 -17.20 -7.47
CA CYS A 458 22.74 -18.18 -7.23
C CYS A 458 21.70 -18.26 -8.40
N ARG A 459 21.88 -17.51 -9.48
CA ARG A 459 20.90 -17.48 -10.61
C ARG A 459 20.77 -18.83 -11.31
N ASP A 460 21.85 -19.58 -11.41
CA ASP A 460 21.91 -20.88 -12.10
C ASP A 460 21.94 -22.07 -11.16
N ALA A 461 21.79 -21.82 -9.82
CA ALA A 461 21.76 -22.90 -8.85
C ALA A 461 20.52 -23.79 -9.04
N GLU A 462 20.69 -25.08 -8.78
CA GLU A 462 19.60 -26.08 -8.88
C GLU A 462 18.33 -25.58 -8.20
N PRO A 463 17.19 -25.52 -8.91
CA PRO A 463 15.94 -24.91 -8.42
C PRO A 463 15.40 -25.51 -7.12
N GLU A 464 15.90 -26.66 -6.72
CA GLU A 464 15.46 -27.43 -5.57
C GLU A 464 16.20 -27.07 -4.27
N LYS A 465 17.42 -26.54 -4.35
CA LYS A 465 18.18 -26.09 -3.17
C LYS A 465 17.88 -24.64 -2.88
N LYS A 466 17.10 -24.40 -1.81
CA LYS A 466 16.89 -23.05 -1.30
C LYS A 466 18.21 -22.52 -0.77
N PRO A 467 18.70 -21.36 -1.26
CA PRO A 467 19.89 -20.73 -0.68
C PRO A 467 19.68 -20.45 0.82
N ALA A 468 20.69 -20.62 1.63
CA ALA A 468 20.61 -20.41 3.08
C ALA A 468 20.19 -18.96 3.44
N TRP A 469 20.58 -17.98 2.63
CA TRP A 469 20.26 -16.58 2.79
C TRP A 469 18.79 -16.23 2.46
N LEU A 470 18.06 -17.11 1.74
CA LEU A 470 16.72 -16.77 1.26
C LEU A 470 15.74 -16.47 2.39
N THR A 471 15.71 -17.28 3.43
CA THR A 471 14.77 -17.10 4.55
C THR A 471 15.02 -15.80 5.33
N PRO A 472 16.27 -15.50 5.75
CA PRO A 472 16.56 -14.20 6.37
C PRO A 472 16.21 -13.01 5.48
N ALA A 473 16.60 -13.02 4.21
CA ALA A 473 16.31 -11.92 3.28
C ALA A 473 14.80 -11.72 3.05
N VAL A 474 14.04 -12.81 2.96
CA VAL A 474 12.58 -12.74 2.83
C VAL A 474 11.90 -12.17 4.08
N ASN A 475 12.38 -12.52 5.27
CA ASN A 475 11.86 -11.98 6.52
C ASN A 475 12.14 -10.47 6.63
N GLU A 476 13.35 -10.04 6.26
CA GLU A 476 13.71 -8.63 6.22
C GLU A 476 12.89 -7.85 5.18
N LEU A 477 12.72 -8.41 3.98
CA LEU A 477 11.86 -7.83 2.95
C LEU A 477 10.42 -7.72 3.42
N ALA A 478 9.91 -8.74 4.10
CA ALA A 478 8.55 -8.74 4.64
C ALA A 478 8.35 -7.66 5.69
N ASN A 479 9.30 -7.51 6.62
CA ASN A 479 9.29 -6.43 7.61
C ASN A 479 9.33 -5.05 6.94
N ASN A 480 10.21 -4.87 5.96
CA ASN A 480 10.35 -3.63 5.20
C ASN A 480 9.05 -3.26 4.46
N VAL A 481 8.36 -4.24 3.86
CA VAL A 481 7.05 -4.05 3.23
C VAL A 481 6.01 -3.55 4.24
N MET A 482 5.90 -4.20 5.41
CA MET A 482 4.90 -3.83 6.43
C MET A 482 5.17 -2.44 6.99
N THR A 483 6.43 -2.12 7.23
CA THR A 483 6.87 -0.79 7.69
C THR A 483 6.52 0.29 6.67
N ARG A 484 6.78 0.07 5.37
CA ARG A 484 6.43 1.03 4.32
C ARG A 484 4.92 1.16 4.09
N ILE A 485 4.12 0.13 4.38
CA ILE A 485 2.67 0.25 4.40
C ILE A 485 2.23 1.25 5.50
N ASN A 486 2.77 1.13 6.72
CA ASN A 486 2.44 2.04 7.82
C ASN A 486 2.98 3.46 7.58
N ARG A 487 4.16 3.60 6.95
CA ARG A 487 4.67 4.92 6.53
C ARG A 487 3.69 5.67 5.64
N ALA A 488 2.97 4.96 4.77
CA ALA A 488 2.01 5.52 3.83
C ALA A 488 0.60 5.67 4.41
N ALA A 489 0.43 5.67 5.72
CA ALA A 489 -0.88 5.80 6.35
C ALA A 489 -1.59 7.11 5.99
N ALA A 490 -2.91 7.06 5.90
CA ALA A 490 -3.75 8.23 5.70
C ALA A 490 -4.49 8.61 6.98
N LEU A 491 -4.29 9.82 7.44
CA LEU A 491 -5.06 10.41 8.53
C LEU A 491 -6.48 10.73 8.02
N ASN A 492 -7.50 10.46 8.82
CA ASN A 492 -8.90 10.74 8.46
C ASN A 492 -9.74 11.05 9.69
N GLY A 493 -10.91 11.63 9.44
CA GLY A 493 -11.79 12.11 10.51
C GLY A 493 -12.29 11.02 11.45
N MET A 494 -12.67 9.85 10.93
CA MET A 494 -13.14 8.73 11.75
C MET A 494 -12.03 8.21 12.68
N ALA A 495 -10.82 8.07 12.16
CA ALA A 495 -9.70 7.56 12.97
C ALA A 495 -9.27 8.56 14.04
N LEU A 496 -9.22 9.87 13.72
CA LEU A 496 -8.92 10.93 14.69
C LEU A 496 -9.98 11.05 15.78
N ALA A 497 -11.26 11.13 15.42
CA ALA A 497 -12.34 11.18 16.38
C ALA A 497 -12.34 9.93 17.29
N SER A 498 -12.05 8.75 16.72
CA SER A 498 -11.92 7.52 17.49
C SER A 498 -10.75 7.57 18.47
N LEU A 499 -9.59 8.10 18.04
CA LEU A 499 -8.43 8.27 18.93
C LEU A 499 -8.76 9.19 20.10
N CYS A 500 -9.34 10.36 19.85
CA CYS A 500 -9.70 11.33 20.87
C CYS A 500 -10.73 10.76 21.88
N LEU A 501 -11.84 10.21 21.37
CA LEU A 501 -12.90 9.67 22.24
C LEU A 501 -12.45 8.48 23.09
N LEU A 502 -11.68 7.55 22.52
CA LEU A 502 -11.16 6.40 23.25
C LEU A 502 -10.07 6.77 24.27
N SER A 503 -9.39 7.90 24.05
CA SER A 503 -8.44 8.47 25.03
C SER A 503 -9.15 9.22 26.16
N SER A 504 -10.41 9.60 26.00
CA SER A 504 -11.22 10.23 27.05
C SER A 504 -11.70 9.20 28.08
N LYS A 505 -11.71 9.56 29.38
CA LYS A 505 -12.05 8.66 30.49
C LYS A 505 -13.44 8.02 30.36
N ARG A 506 -14.42 8.75 29.85
CA ARG A 506 -15.81 8.28 29.64
C ARG A 506 -16.18 8.06 28.20
N GLN A 507 -15.20 8.14 27.32
CA GLN A 507 -15.41 8.03 25.86
C GLN A 507 -16.47 9.04 25.35
N THR A 508 -16.62 10.16 26.03
CA THR A 508 -17.57 11.22 25.73
C THR A 508 -16.88 12.58 25.84
N MET A 509 -17.13 13.43 24.89
CA MET A 509 -16.54 14.77 24.78
C MET A 509 -17.57 15.77 24.27
N SER A 510 -17.43 17.06 24.63
CA SER A 510 -18.13 18.12 23.93
C SER A 510 -17.65 18.21 22.47
N GLU A 511 -18.52 18.64 21.56
CA GLU A 511 -18.15 18.84 20.14
C GLU A 511 -17.00 19.84 19.99
N ALA A 512 -16.98 20.89 20.85
CA ALA A 512 -15.94 21.90 20.82
C ALA A 512 -14.57 21.32 21.22
N GLU A 513 -14.51 20.52 22.30
CA GLU A 513 -13.28 19.86 22.75
C GLU A 513 -12.78 18.82 21.73
N LEU A 514 -13.69 18.04 21.16
CA LEU A 514 -13.34 17.05 20.14
C LEU A 514 -12.78 17.72 18.88
N LYS A 515 -13.41 18.81 18.43
CA LYS A 515 -12.92 19.62 17.31
C LYS A 515 -11.54 20.20 17.59
N GLN A 516 -11.34 20.77 18.78
CA GLN A 516 -10.05 21.34 19.20
C GLN A 516 -8.97 20.25 19.22
N ALA A 517 -9.21 19.10 19.83
CA ALA A 517 -8.24 18.02 19.91
C ALA A 517 -7.87 17.46 18.51
N MET A 518 -8.86 17.26 17.64
CA MET A 518 -8.61 16.85 16.26
C MET A 518 -7.74 17.87 15.52
N GLY A 519 -7.99 19.17 15.71
CA GLY A 519 -7.21 20.26 15.14
C GLY A 519 -5.77 20.26 15.65
N ASP A 520 -5.57 20.19 16.95
CA ASP A 520 -4.26 20.18 17.59
C ASP A 520 -3.40 18.97 17.11
N PHE A 521 -4.03 17.80 16.97
CA PHE A 521 -3.35 16.60 16.49
C PHE A 521 -2.99 16.69 15.00
N MET A 522 -3.87 17.22 14.17
CA MET A 522 -3.55 17.48 12.76
C MET A 522 -2.42 18.49 12.61
N ASP A 523 -2.42 19.54 13.42
CA ASP A 523 -1.40 20.58 13.40
C ASP A 523 -0.05 20.09 13.92
N LEU A 524 -0.05 19.23 14.92
CA LEU A 524 1.17 18.55 15.38
C LEU A 524 1.75 17.68 14.27
N PHE A 525 0.88 16.90 13.61
CA PHE A 525 1.29 16.02 12.53
C PHE A 525 1.80 16.79 11.29
N LYS A 526 1.24 17.97 10.99
CA LYS A 526 1.74 18.86 9.94
C LYS A 526 3.10 19.47 10.29
N ALA A 527 3.31 19.81 11.58
CA ALA A 527 4.56 20.40 12.05
C ALA A 527 5.70 19.38 12.06
N VAL A 528 5.43 18.16 12.50
CA VAL A 528 6.40 17.05 12.55
C VAL A 528 5.71 15.81 11.95
N PRO A 529 5.74 15.63 10.63
CA PRO A 529 5.14 14.49 9.97
C PRO A 529 5.78 13.17 10.44
N PHE A 530 4.96 12.15 10.61
CA PHE A 530 5.45 10.81 10.92
C PHE A 530 6.38 10.27 9.82
N SER A 531 6.05 10.57 8.58
CA SER A 531 6.86 10.28 7.40
C SER A 531 6.41 11.13 6.22
N ASP A 532 7.24 11.25 5.19
CA ASP A 532 6.91 11.94 3.93
C ASP A 532 5.83 11.22 3.11
N ASP A 533 5.56 9.96 3.42
CA ASP A 533 4.57 9.13 2.72
C ASP A 533 3.17 9.22 3.32
N ALA A 534 3.06 9.64 4.58
CA ALA A 534 1.78 9.77 5.27
C ALA A 534 0.99 10.98 4.76
N THR A 535 -0.32 10.80 4.60
CA THR A 535 -1.18 11.86 4.06
C THR A 535 -2.13 12.41 5.12
N ILE A 536 -2.36 13.73 5.05
CA ILE A 536 -3.30 14.47 5.89
C ILE A 536 -4.38 15.05 4.98
N PRO A 537 -5.67 15.02 5.39
CA PRO A 537 -6.72 15.71 4.64
C PRO A 537 -6.47 17.23 4.60
N ASP A 538 -6.82 17.86 3.48
CA ASP A 538 -6.77 19.32 3.34
C ASP A 538 -7.91 20.03 4.11
N SER A 539 -8.95 19.28 4.52
CA SER A 539 -10.11 19.78 5.24
C SER A 539 -9.75 20.24 6.65
N SER A 540 -10.47 21.23 7.14
CA SER A 540 -10.38 21.67 8.54
C SER A 540 -10.90 20.60 9.51
N ALA A 541 -10.51 20.67 10.78
CA ALA A 541 -11.01 19.78 11.85
C ALA A 541 -12.54 19.84 11.98
N GLU A 542 -13.14 21.00 11.76
CA GLU A 542 -14.60 21.21 11.77
C GLU A 542 -15.28 20.46 10.63
N GLU A 543 -14.78 20.57 9.42
CA GLU A 543 -15.31 19.85 8.26
C GLU A 543 -15.17 18.35 8.42
N LEU A 544 -13.99 17.88 8.88
CA LEU A 544 -13.76 16.47 9.14
C LEU A 544 -14.70 15.92 10.21
N LEU A 545 -14.88 16.63 11.32
CA LEU A 545 -15.79 16.20 12.38
C LEU A 545 -17.23 16.16 11.88
N ARG A 546 -17.70 17.23 11.21
CA ARG A 546 -19.03 17.29 10.62
C ARG A 546 -19.31 16.11 9.67
N ASP A 547 -18.36 15.78 8.81
CA ASP A 547 -18.53 14.70 7.86
C ASP A 547 -18.42 13.33 8.53
N THR A 548 -17.58 13.20 9.57
CA THR A 548 -17.48 11.99 10.40
C THR A 548 -18.79 11.71 11.15
N LEU A 549 -19.43 12.73 11.71
CA LEU A 549 -20.72 12.56 12.41
C LEU A 549 -21.86 12.09 11.47
N LYS A 550 -21.83 12.48 10.19
CA LYS A 550 -22.79 12.00 9.17
C LYS A 550 -22.69 10.48 8.92
N LEU A 551 -21.59 9.83 9.32
CA LEU A 551 -21.44 8.37 9.17
C LEU A 551 -22.32 7.57 10.13
N GLY A 552 -22.96 8.23 11.10
CA GLY A 552 -23.93 7.63 12.01
C GLY A 552 -23.34 6.57 12.96
N ARG A 553 -22.10 6.80 13.40
CA ARG A 553 -21.39 5.92 14.37
C ARG A 553 -21.33 6.48 15.78
N PHE A 554 -21.76 7.72 15.93
CA PHE A 554 -21.72 8.46 17.19
C PHE A 554 -23.14 8.85 17.60
N ASP A 555 -23.39 8.88 18.91
CA ASP A 555 -24.55 9.52 19.50
C ASP A 555 -24.20 10.96 19.78
N VAL A 556 -25.06 11.87 19.32
CA VAL A 556 -24.95 13.30 19.57
C VAL A 556 -26.14 13.71 20.45
N LYS A 557 -25.86 14.17 21.67
CA LYS A 557 -26.86 14.72 22.59
C LYS A 557 -26.66 16.21 22.68
N GLU A 558 -27.72 16.97 22.60
CA GLU A 558 -27.71 18.42 22.71
C GLU A 558 -28.46 18.82 23.98
N ASP A 559 -27.85 19.67 24.75
CA ASP A 559 -28.41 20.26 25.95
C ASP A 559 -28.10 21.77 26.04
N ASP A 560 -28.47 22.43 27.11
CA ASP A 560 -28.26 23.88 27.33
C ASP A 560 -26.77 24.29 27.34
N TYR A 561 -25.85 23.35 27.51
CA TYR A 561 -24.41 23.56 27.54
C TYR A 561 -23.70 23.21 26.24
N GLY A 562 -24.42 22.67 25.25
CA GLY A 562 -23.89 22.35 23.93
C GLY A 562 -24.10 20.90 23.51
N ARG A 563 -23.31 20.46 22.51
CA ARG A 563 -23.43 19.12 21.94
C ARG A 563 -22.38 18.20 22.54
N LEU A 564 -22.83 17.05 23.07
CA LEU A 564 -22.00 15.96 23.57
C LEU A 564 -21.94 14.84 22.54
N ILE A 565 -20.74 14.37 22.26
CA ILE A 565 -20.46 13.29 21.31
C ILE A 565 -19.94 12.08 22.08
N SER A 566 -20.55 10.92 21.83
CA SER A 566 -20.16 9.65 22.41
C SER A 566 -20.30 8.51 21.39
N PRO A 567 -19.62 7.37 21.57
CA PRO A 567 -19.89 6.18 20.76
C PRO A 567 -21.32 5.72 20.96
N GLN A 568 -21.97 5.22 19.91
CA GLN A 568 -23.24 4.52 20.07
C GLN A 568 -23.08 3.34 21.05
N PRO A 569 -24.12 2.94 21.79
CA PRO A 569 -24.07 1.78 22.68
C PRO A 569 -23.53 0.54 21.97
N LYS A 570 -22.55 -0.14 22.56
CA LYS A 570 -21.82 -1.29 21.98
C LYS A 570 -20.91 -0.94 20.79
N SER A 571 -20.78 0.33 20.39
CA SER A 571 -19.98 0.75 19.24
C SER A 571 -18.56 1.20 19.60
N ALA A 572 -18.22 1.39 20.88
CA ALA A 572 -16.86 1.73 21.31
C ALA A 572 -15.80 0.77 20.77
N VAL A 573 -16.14 -0.53 20.72
CA VAL A 573 -15.28 -1.57 20.11
C VAL A 573 -15.05 -1.34 18.59
N TYR A 574 -16.00 -0.69 17.88
CA TYR A 574 -15.80 -0.33 16.48
C TYR A 574 -14.77 0.80 16.33
N LEU A 575 -14.76 1.72 17.27
CA LEU A 575 -13.84 2.85 17.25
C LEU A 575 -12.39 2.39 17.45
N THR A 576 -12.15 1.31 18.20
CA THR A 576 -10.78 0.76 18.37
C THR A 576 -10.18 0.33 17.03
N TYR A 577 -11.01 -0.20 16.13
CA TYR A 577 -10.57 -0.58 14.78
C TYR A 577 -10.03 0.64 14.02
N TYR A 578 -10.73 1.77 14.05
CA TYR A 578 -10.33 2.98 13.33
C TYR A 578 -9.14 3.68 14.01
N ARG A 579 -9.15 3.77 15.34
CA ARG A 579 -7.99 4.26 16.12
C ARG A 579 -6.72 3.49 15.75
N ASN A 580 -6.79 2.19 15.66
CA ASN A 580 -5.65 1.32 15.39
C ASN A 580 -5.08 1.49 13.96
N ASN A 581 -5.83 2.06 13.04
CA ASN A 581 -5.29 2.41 11.72
C ASN A 581 -4.23 3.51 11.78
N ILE A 582 -4.28 4.38 12.80
CA ILE A 582 -3.40 5.55 12.96
C ILE A 582 -2.62 5.57 14.27
N LEU A 583 -2.79 4.60 15.18
CA LEU A 583 -2.17 4.59 16.49
C LEU A 583 -0.64 4.71 16.42
N HIS A 584 -0.02 4.09 15.43
CA HIS A 584 1.42 4.14 15.19
C HIS A 584 1.94 5.56 14.89
N LEU A 585 1.11 6.44 14.33
CA LEU A 585 1.45 7.83 14.07
C LEU A 585 1.60 8.65 15.37
N PHE A 586 0.89 8.24 16.41
CA PHE A 586 0.85 8.92 17.70
C PHE A 586 1.61 8.19 18.81
N ALA A 587 2.40 7.16 18.47
CA ALA A 587 3.13 6.37 19.45
C ALA A 587 4.16 7.20 20.22
N ILE A 588 5.07 7.89 19.51
CA ILE A 588 6.10 8.72 20.15
C ILE A 588 5.49 9.94 20.86
N PRO A 589 4.66 10.78 20.22
CA PRO A 589 4.08 11.93 20.93
C PRO A 589 3.20 11.52 22.12
N GLY A 590 2.54 10.37 22.03
CA GLY A 590 1.77 9.80 23.14
C GLY A 590 2.65 9.39 24.32
N LEU A 591 3.81 8.78 24.09
CA LEU A 591 4.77 8.44 25.16
C LEU A 591 5.40 9.67 25.79
N ILE A 592 5.76 10.68 25.01
CA ILE A 592 6.26 11.96 25.52
C ILE A 592 5.27 12.54 26.50
N MET A 593 4.01 12.66 26.09
CA MET A 593 2.97 13.25 26.94
C MET A 593 2.61 12.35 28.11
N ALA A 594 2.61 11.03 27.96
CA ALA A 594 2.40 10.09 29.07
C ALA A 594 3.45 10.27 30.17
N SER A 595 4.72 10.42 29.81
CA SER A 595 5.82 10.68 30.75
C SER A 595 5.62 11.97 31.52
N ILE A 596 5.20 13.04 30.84
CA ILE A 596 4.99 14.38 31.43
C ILE A 596 3.81 14.41 32.40
N PHE A 597 2.73 13.71 32.07
CA PHE A 597 1.56 13.63 32.95
C PHE A 597 1.73 12.64 34.13
N ALA A 598 2.66 11.68 34.00
CA ALA A 598 2.88 10.66 35.04
C ALA A 598 3.85 11.10 36.12
N LYS A 599 4.87 11.88 35.82
CA LYS A 599 5.96 12.25 36.75
C LYS A 599 6.21 13.74 36.75
N LYS A 600 6.40 14.32 37.97
CA LYS A 600 7.00 15.66 38.15
C LYS A 600 8.51 15.56 37.94
N GLY A 601 9.15 16.62 37.46
CA GLY A 601 10.59 16.64 37.22
C GLY A 601 11.00 15.92 35.91
N THR A 602 10.09 15.78 34.94
CA THR A 602 10.38 15.19 33.65
C THR A 602 11.26 16.13 32.83
N THR A 603 12.43 15.66 32.44
CA THR A 603 13.36 16.41 31.59
C THR A 603 13.43 15.81 30.19
N LYS A 604 13.96 16.56 29.23
CA LYS A 604 14.19 16.07 27.87
C LYS A 604 15.03 14.79 27.86
N ASN A 605 16.07 14.73 28.69
CA ASN A 605 16.92 13.54 28.79
C ASN A 605 16.18 12.31 29.33
N SER A 606 15.31 12.48 30.34
CA SER A 606 14.49 11.37 30.85
C SER A 606 13.50 10.83 29.81
N ILE A 607 12.97 11.70 28.94
CA ILE A 607 12.12 11.30 27.82
C ILE A 607 12.95 10.49 26.79
N PHE A 608 14.15 10.93 26.46
CA PHE A 608 15.03 10.20 25.56
C PHE A 608 15.37 8.81 26.05
N GLN A 609 15.68 8.65 27.35
CA GLN A 609 15.92 7.35 27.97
C GLN A 609 14.67 6.46 27.88
N LEU A 610 13.49 6.99 28.17
CA LEU A 610 12.24 6.26 28.05
C LEU A 610 11.95 5.81 26.61
N ILE A 611 12.13 6.71 25.64
CA ILE A 611 11.94 6.36 24.21
C ILE A 611 12.96 5.31 23.77
N ALA A 612 14.22 5.44 24.16
CA ALA A 612 15.25 4.45 23.87
C ALA A 612 14.90 3.05 24.40
N ALA A 613 14.26 2.97 25.58
CA ALA A 613 13.82 1.71 26.17
C ALA A 613 12.56 1.12 25.50
N LEU A 614 11.56 1.94 25.18
CA LEU A 614 10.26 1.46 24.71
C LEU A 614 10.17 1.35 23.17
N TYR A 615 10.93 2.15 22.43
CA TYR A 615 10.82 2.24 20.99
C TYR A 615 11.12 0.90 20.26
N PRO A 616 12.11 0.10 20.60
CA PRO A 616 12.38 -1.19 19.95
C PRO A 616 11.19 -2.16 20.06
N LEU A 617 10.45 -2.12 21.17
CA LEU A 617 9.25 -2.94 21.37
C LEU A 617 8.10 -2.46 20.50
N LEU A 618 7.87 -1.14 20.48
CA LEU A 618 6.83 -0.53 19.66
C LEU A 618 7.15 -0.67 18.17
N GLN A 619 8.41 -0.56 17.78
CA GLN A 619 8.85 -0.75 16.40
C GLN A 619 8.44 -2.11 15.87
N LYS A 620 8.63 -3.15 16.66
CA LYS A 620 8.25 -4.51 16.30
C LYS A 620 6.73 -4.70 16.26
N GLU A 621 6.00 -4.17 17.26
CA GLU A 621 4.56 -4.34 17.39
C GLU A 621 3.79 -3.52 16.34
N LEU A 622 4.24 -2.30 16.06
CA LEU A 622 3.53 -1.32 15.24
C LEU A 622 4.17 -1.11 13.86
N PHE A 623 5.22 -1.84 13.52
CA PHE A 623 5.99 -1.68 12.27
C PHE A 623 6.42 -0.22 12.05
N LEU A 624 7.10 0.37 13.05
CA LEU A 624 7.64 1.72 12.96
C LEU A 624 8.91 1.74 12.10
N HIS A 625 9.16 2.85 11.41
CA HIS A 625 10.17 2.90 10.36
C HIS A 625 11.50 3.55 10.77
N LEU A 626 11.50 4.34 11.84
CA LEU A 626 12.70 5.05 12.28
C LEU A 626 13.70 4.07 12.93
N THR A 627 14.96 4.28 12.71
CA THR A 627 16.01 3.69 13.55
C THR A 627 15.95 4.30 14.96
N GLN A 628 16.67 3.76 15.90
CA GLN A 628 16.65 4.28 17.27
C GLN A 628 17.17 5.73 17.33
N ASP A 629 18.23 6.06 16.61
CA ASP A 629 18.78 7.41 16.56
C ASP A 629 17.82 8.40 15.87
N GLU A 630 17.19 7.98 14.76
CA GLU A 630 16.16 8.77 14.09
C GLU A 630 14.93 8.97 14.99
N ALA A 631 14.55 8.00 15.80
CA ALA A 631 13.44 8.11 16.74
C ALA A 631 13.74 9.13 17.85
N LEU A 632 14.99 9.20 18.33
CA LEU A 632 15.42 10.23 19.29
C LEU A 632 15.43 11.63 18.66
N ALA A 633 15.95 11.75 17.43
CA ALA A 633 15.91 13.03 16.69
C ALA A 633 14.45 13.48 16.41
N HIS A 634 13.58 12.53 16.05
CA HIS A 634 12.15 12.80 15.85
C HIS A 634 11.45 13.21 17.16
N THR A 635 11.86 12.60 18.29
CA THR A 635 11.39 12.97 19.64
C THR A 635 11.74 14.41 19.98
N ASP A 636 12.95 14.85 19.62
CA ASP A 636 13.40 16.24 19.81
C ASP A 636 12.55 17.25 19.02
N ALA A 637 12.32 16.94 17.76
CA ALA A 637 11.46 17.75 16.89
C ALA A 637 10.01 17.80 17.44
N LEU A 638 9.48 16.69 17.94
CA LEU A 638 8.16 16.63 18.54
C LEU A 638 8.06 17.47 19.84
N ILE A 639 9.06 17.40 20.73
CA ILE A 639 9.10 18.22 21.95
C ILE A 639 9.07 19.71 21.58
N THR A 640 9.87 20.10 20.60
CA THR A 640 9.90 21.48 20.09
C THR A 640 8.55 21.90 19.50
N ALA A 641 7.90 21.04 18.72
CA ALA A 641 6.59 21.33 18.16
C ALA A 641 5.49 21.41 19.23
N LEU A 642 5.52 20.53 20.22
CA LEU A 642 4.58 20.55 21.36
C LEU A 642 4.70 21.85 22.17
N LEU A 643 5.92 22.33 22.42
CA LEU A 643 6.19 23.62 23.06
C LEU A 643 5.63 24.79 22.22
N ASN A 644 5.94 24.83 20.93
CA ASN A 644 5.50 25.88 20.03
C ASN A 644 3.98 25.96 19.88
N LYS A 645 3.30 24.84 20.05
CA LYS A 645 1.83 24.75 19.96
C LYS A 645 1.13 24.92 21.31
N GLY A 646 1.87 25.11 22.39
CA GLY A 646 1.33 25.25 23.72
C GLY A 646 0.71 23.96 24.30
N LEU A 647 1.00 22.81 23.70
CA LEU A 647 0.64 21.48 24.21
C LEU A 647 1.60 21.03 25.31
N LEU A 648 2.67 21.75 25.51
CA LEU A 648 3.72 21.52 26.48
C LEU A 648 4.26 22.88 26.91
N ARG A 649 4.72 23.01 28.15
CA ARG A 649 5.48 24.16 28.64
C ARG A 649 6.79 23.71 29.26
N GLN A 650 7.74 24.61 29.33
CA GLN A 650 9.04 24.36 29.91
C GLN A 650 9.34 25.40 31.03
N GLU A 651 9.81 24.93 32.17
CA GLU A 651 10.32 25.75 33.28
C GLU A 651 11.74 25.24 33.59
N SER A 652 12.73 26.08 33.32
CA SER A 652 14.14 25.65 33.40
C SER A 652 14.40 24.41 32.51
N ASP A 653 14.84 23.30 33.10
CA ASP A 653 15.07 22.03 32.40
C ASP A 653 13.85 21.07 32.48
N GLU A 654 12.82 21.43 33.22
CA GLU A 654 11.65 20.61 33.42
C GLU A 654 10.59 20.89 32.37
N LEU A 655 10.05 19.81 31.80
CA LEU A 655 8.93 19.82 30.87
C LEU A 655 7.64 19.52 31.63
N LEU A 656 6.64 20.38 31.46
CA LEU A 656 5.40 20.38 32.22
C LEU A 656 4.20 20.33 31.27
N PRO A 657 3.06 19.75 31.71
CA PRO A 657 1.82 19.89 30.98
C PRO A 657 1.39 21.36 30.86
N PRO A 658 0.55 21.71 29.88
CA PRO A 658 -0.06 23.04 29.83
C PRO A 658 -0.84 23.34 31.08
N ASP A 659 -1.13 24.64 31.36
CA ASP A 659 -2.00 25.02 32.46
C ASP A 659 -3.41 24.43 32.33
N ALA A 660 -3.98 23.95 33.42
CA ALA A 660 -5.27 23.26 33.43
C ALA A 660 -6.45 24.09 32.87
N HIS A 661 -6.30 25.41 32.82
CA HIS A 661 -7.32 26.32 32.29
C HIS A 661 -7.08 26.72 30.82
N CYS A 662 -5.99 26.29 30.21
CA CYS A 662 -5.75 26.60 28.81
C CYS A 662 -6.49 25.60 27.87
N LYS A 663 -6.82 26.08 26.68
CA LYS A 663 -7.54 25.29 25.66
C LYS A 663 -6.80 24.00 25.27
N GLN A 664 -5.48 24.02 25.29
CA GLN A 664 -4.61 22.92 24.89
C GLN A 664 -4.48 21.82 25.95
N PHE A 665 -4.86 22.10 27.22
CA PHE A 665 -4.70 21.11 28.29
C PHE A 665 -5.43 19.80 27.98
N HIS A 666 -6.66 19.89 27.49
CA HIS A 666 -7.46 18.71 27.20
C HIS A 666 -6.86 17.89 26.06
N SER A 667 -6.40 18.53 24.99
CA SER A 667 -5.70 17.89 23.87
C SER A 667 -4.41 17.19 24.33
N ALA A 668 -3.60 17.89 25.13
CA ALA A 668 -2.38 17.35 25.72
C ALA A 668 -2.64 16.12 26.61
N TRP A 669 -3.69 16.20 27.42
CA TRP A 669 -4.12 15.10 28.29
C TRP A 669 -4.61 13.90 27.47
N LEU A 670 -5.41 14.09 26.41
CA LEU A 670 -5.85 13.02 25.53
C LEU A 670 -4.65 12.33 24.85
N LEU A 671 -3.67 13.11 24.39
CA LEU A 671 -2.46 12.58 23.76
C LEU A 671 -1.68 11.70 24.75
N SER A 672 -1.57 12.09 26.03
CA SER A 672 -0.92 11.28 27.07
C SER A 672 -1.57 9.92 27.30
N ARG A 673 -2.84 9.77 26.88
CA ARG A 673 -3.64 8.57 27.11
C ARG A 673 -3.74 7.65 25.91
N CYS A 674 -3.34 8.10 24.73
CA CYS A 674 -3.55 7.33 23.50
C CYS A 674 -2.77 5.98 23.49
N MET A 675 -1.67 5.88 24.24
CA MET A 675 -0.84 4.67 24.35
C MET A 675 -1.14 3.81 25.59
N GLN A 676 -2.08 4.22 26.46
CA GLN A 676 -2.34 3.57 27.74
C GLN A 676 -2.65 2.06 27.61
N GLU A 677 -3.49 1.66 26.67
CA GLU A 677 -3.84 0.25 26.49
C GLU A 677 -2.63 -0.60 26.06
N THR A 678 -1.71 -0.03 25.30
CA THR A 678 -0.45 -0.70 24.90
C THR A 678 0.47 -0.87 26.11
N LEU A 679 0.66 0.20 26.89
CA LEU A 679 1.48 0.18 28.10
C LEU A 679 0.92 -0.76 29.18
N GLN A 680 -0.39 -0.77 29.38
CA GLN A 680 -1.08 -1.68 30.31
C GLN A 680 -0.90 -3.15 29.88
N ARG A 681 -0.94 -3.45 28.60
CA ARG A 681 -0.67 -4.81 28.08
C ARG A 681 0.78 -5.22 28.33
N TYR A 682 1.73 -4.30 28.16
CA TYR A 682 3.13 -4.54 28.49
C TYR A 682 3.31 -4.81 30.00
N ALA A 683 2.65 -4.00 30.83
CA ALA A 683 2.64 -4.19 32.26
C ALA A 683 2.12 -5.57 32.69
N VAL A 684 1.06 -6.08 32.05
CA VAL A 684 0.54 -7.44 32.30
C VAL A 684 1.62 -8.49 32.09
N VAL A 685 2.29 -8.49 30.94
CA VAL A 685 3.31 -9.50 30.61
C VAL A 685 4.51 -9.38 31.55
N LEU A 686 5.01 -8.15 31.78
CA LEU A 686 6.17 -7.91 32.62
C LEU A 686 5.91 -8.25 34.10
N THR A 687 4.70 -8.04 34.60
CA THR A 687 4.33 -8.40 35.98
C THR A 687 4.25 -9.92 36.17
N ILE A 688 3.75 -10.67 35.17
CA ILE A 688 3.75 -12.14 35.23
C ILE A 688 5.18 -12.68 35.18
N LEU A 689 6.03 -12.11 34.31
CA LEU A 689 7.45 -12.46 34.23
C LEU A 689 8.19 -12.19 35.54
N ASP A 690 7.94 -11.06 36.18
CA ASP A 690 8.53 -10.68 37.47
C ASP A 690 8.13 -11.67 38.58
N LYS A 691 6.86 -12.07 38.62
CA LYS A 691 6.34 -13.01 39.58
C LYS A 691 6.94 -14.41 39.40
N GLU A 692 6.90 -14.95 38.21
CA GLU A 692 7.30 -16.35 37.92
C GLU A 692 8.82 -16.53 37.77
N LYS A 693 9.57 -15.46 37.46
CA LYS A 693 11.02 -15.40 37.19
C LYS A 693 11.48 -16.32 36.06
N VAL A 694 10.96 -17.54 35.96
CA VAL A 694 11.23 -18.51 34.90
C VAL A 694 9.88 -19.12 34.47
N ILE A 695 9.52 -18.98 33.21
CA ILE A 695 8.24 -19.45 32.69
C ILE A 695 8.35 -19.94 31.25
N SER A 696 7.61 -20.99 30.86
CA SER A 696 7.54 -21.39 29.47
C SER A 696 6.78 -20.34 28.63
N ARG A 697 7.20 -20.14 27.39
CA ARG A 697 6.56 -19.17 26.47
C ARG A 697 5.03 -19.41 26.37
N SER A 698 4.64 -20.68 26.26
CA SER A 698 3.21 -21.03 26.13
C SER A 698 2.39 -20.72 27.40
N ALA A 699 2.98 -20.89 28.57
CA ALA A 699 2.36 -20.51 29.84
C ALA A 699 2.25 -18.98 29.95
N LEU A 700 3.30 -18.24 29.65
CA LEU A 700 3.31 -16.79 29.66
C LEU A 700 2.21 -16.21 28.72
N GLU A 701 2.11 -16.69 27.49
CA GLU A 701 1.07 -16.28 26.55
C GLU A 701 -0.35 -16.57 27.07
N ARG A 702 -0.55 -17.74 27.68
CA ARG A 702 -1.85 -18.13 28.23
C ARG A 702 -2.24 -17.28 29.44
N GLU A 703 -1.33 -17.10 30.39
CA GLU A 703 -1.60 -16.36 31.62
C GLU A 703 -1.76 -14.88 31.34
N SER A 704 -0.89 -14.30 30.49
CA SER A 704 -1.04 -12.91 30.04
C SER A 704 -2.41 -12.65 29.41
N LYS A 705 -2.89 -13.57 28.58
CA LYS A 705 -4.21 -13.49 27.97
C LYS A 705 -5.31 -13.53 29.01
N GLN A 706 -5.26 -14.45 29.97
CA GLN A 706 -6.27 -14.58 31.04
C GLN A 706 -6.35 -13.33 31.92
N VAL A 707 -5.19 -12.81 32.33
CA VAL A 707 -5.12 -11.57 33.11
C VAL A 707 -5.65 -10.37 32.30
N ALA A 708 -5.26 -10.25 31.04
CA ALA A 708 -5.73 -9.18 30.17
C ALA A 708 -7.25 -9.26 29.93
N GLU A 709 -7.83 -10.46 29.70
CA GLU A 709 -9.28 -10.64 29.59
C GLU A 709 -10.02 -10.20 30.86
N ARG A 710 -9.50 -10.55 32.03
CA ARG A 710 -10.08 -10.16 33.32
C ARG A 710 -10.03 -8.65 33.54
N LEU A 711 -8.88 -8.02 33.27
CA LEU A 711 -8.73 -6.55 33.35
C LEU A 711 -9.63 -5.84 32.34
N SER A 712 -9.73 -6.34 31.13
CA SER A 712 -10.64 -5.80 30.11
C SER A 712 -12.11 -5.79 30.60
N ALA A 713 -12.53 -6.88 31.26
CA ALA A 713 -13.87 -6.95 31.83
C ALA A 713 -14.09 -6.02 33.00
N LEU A 714 -13.10 -5.89 33.92
CA LEU A 714 -13.18 -5.02 35.12
C LEU A 714 -13.21 -3.53 34.78
N TYR A 715 -12.43 -3.12 33.78
CA TYR A 715 -12.31 -1.71 33.38
C TYR A 715 -13.16 -1.32 32.18
N GLY A 716 -13.93 -2.24 31.62
CA GLY A 716 -14.75 -1.97 30.44
C GLY A 716 -13.92 -1.58 29.22
N LEU A 717 -12.69 -2.12 29.09
CA LEU A 717 -11.83 -1.86 27.94
C LEU A 717 -12.47 -2.41 26.68
N SER A 718 -12.70 -1.54 25.73
CA SER A 718 -13.41 -1.89 24.49
C SER A 718 -12.49 -2.47 23.42
N SER A 719 -11.22 -2.70 23.73
CA SER A 719 -10.16 -3.08 22.77
C SER A 719 -9.92 -4.59 22.73
N PRO A 720 -10.37 -5.29 21.69
CA PRO A 720 -10.15 -6.74 21.56
C PRO A 720 -8.67 -7.13 21.46
N GLU A 721 -7.83 -6.24 20.91
CA GLU A 721 -6.38 -6.45 20.83
C GLU A 721 -5.68 -6.44 22.18
N PHE A 722 -6.34 -5.98 23.25
CA PHE A 722 -5.77 -5.95 24.58
C PHE A 722 -5.42 -7.36 25.09
N TYR A 723 -6.21 -8.36 24.71
CA TYR A 723 -6.01 -9.77 25.04
C TYR A 723 -5.78 -10.67 23.80
N ASP A 724 -5.47 -10.07 22.63
CA ASP A 724 -5.16 -10.85 21.41
C ASP A 724 -3.84 -11.61 21.56
N LYS A 725 -3.90 -12.93 21.38
CA LYS A 725 -2.74 -13.80 21.51
C LYS A 725 -1.57 -13.41 20.60
N ASN A 726 -1.84 -12.95 19.38
CA ASN A 726 -0.79 -12.61 18.43
C ASN A 726 -0.05 -11.35 18.86
N VAL A 727 -0.78 -10.37 19.42
CA VAL A 727 -0.20 -9.13 19.93
C VAL A 727 0.68 -9.41 21.14
N LEU A 728 0.19 -10.22 22.09
CA LEU A 728 0.97 -10.66 23.25
C LEU A 728 2.23 -11.44 22.84
N SER A 729 2.08 -12.38 21.90
CA SER A 729 3.20 -13.18 21.37
C SER A 729 4.22 -12.33 20.65
N SER A 730 3.80 -11.27 19.93
CA SER A 730 4.71 -10.31 19.27
C SER A 730 5.55 -9.54 20.30
N PHE A 731 4.93 -9.10 21.39
CA PHE A 731 5.64 -8.40 22.48
C PHE A 731 6.67 -9.31 23.17
N ILE A 732 6.30 -10.56 23.49
CA ILE A 732 7.22 -11.54 24.08
C ILE A 732 8.37 -11.84 23.11
N SER A 733 8.12 -11.90 21.81
CA SER A 733 9.16 -12.07 20.80
C SER A 733 10.10 -10.87 20.75
N ALA A 734 9.56 -9.66 20.86
CA ALA A 734 10.36 -8.44 20.89
C ALA A 734 11.29 -8.37 22.12
N LEU A 735 10.79 -8.76 23.30
CA LEU A 735 11.63 -8.87 24.51
C LEU A 735 12.80 -9.85 24.32
N LYS A 736 12.55 -10.99 23.69
CA LYS A 736 13.58 -11.98 23.41
C LYS A 736 14.59 -11.51 22.35
N GLU A 737 14.13 -10.91 21.27
CA GLU A 737 14.98 -10.40 20.19
C GLU A 737 15.89 -9.24 20.64
N ASN A 738 15.44 -8.46 21.62
CA ASN A 738 16.23 -7.39 22.23
C ASN A 738 17.09 -7.87 23.43
N HIS A 739 17.22 -9.18 23.62
CA HIS A 739 18.01 -9.79 24.71
C HIS A 739 17.59 -9.40 26.13
N TRP A 740 16.32 -8.98 26.30
CA TRP A 740 15.74 -8.67 27.62
C TRP A 740 15.16 -9.92 28.29
N LEU A 741 15.05 -11.03 27.56
CA LEU A 741 14.68 -12.34 28.09
C LEU A 741 15.77 -13.34 27.69
N ASP A 742 16.34 -14.00 28.67
CA ASP A 742 17.20 -15.16 28.46
C ASP A 742 16.37 -16.41 28.21
N SER A 743 16.99 -17.41 27.57
CA SER A 743 16.38 -18.72 27.39
C SER A 743 17.18 -19.76 28.18
N GLU A 744 16.52 -20.48 29.08
CA GLU A 744 17.11 -21.64 29.75
C GLU A 744 17.27 -22.82 28.77
N LYS A 745 18.03 -23.84 29.21
CA LYS A 745 18.33 -25.03 28.38
C LYS A 745 17.08 -25.79 27.93
N ASP A 746 16.00 -25.72 28.70
CA ASP A 746 14.70 -26.33 28.42
C ASP A 746 13.82 -25.47 27.52
N GLY A 747 14.28 -24.26 27.12
CA GLY A 747 13.54 -23.30 26.31
C GLY A 747 12.64 -22.38 27.11
N SER A 748 12.62 -22.44 28.43
CA SER A 748 11.91 -21.50 29.29
C SER A 748 12.53 -20.11 29.23
N LEU A 749 11.68 -19.09 29.40
CA LEU A 749 12.06 -17.67 29.41
C LEU A 749 12.41 -17.25 30.85
N LYS A 750 13.55 -16.59 31.00
CA LYS A 750 14.06 -16.10 32.28
C LYS A 750 14.00 -14.59 32.33
N TYR A 751 13.50 -14.06 33.42
CA TYR A 751 13.42 -12.63 33.72
C TYR A 751 14.81 -12.06 33.99
N SER A 752 15.16 -10.94 33.40
CA SER A 752 16.44 -10.26 33.52
C SER A 752 16.34 -8.94 34.30
N GLU A 753 17.47 -8.36 34.67
CA GLU A 753 17.51 -7.01 35.31
C GLU A 753 17.02 -5.93 34.36
N GLU A 754 17.25 -6.07 33.05
CA GLU A 754 16.75 -5.16 32.03
C GLU A 754 15.22 -5.20 31.95
N CYS A 755 14.61 -6.36 32.11
CA CYS A 755 13.16 -6.49 32.25
C CYS A 755 12.62 -5.80 33.50
N GLU A 756 13.35 -5.81 34.62
CA GLU A 756 12.96 -5.13 35.85
C GLU A 756 12.95 -3.60 35.65
N ALA A 757 14.00 -3.05 35.03
CA ALA A 757 14.06 -1.64 34.69
C ALA A 757 12.92 -1.23 33.75
N LEU A 758 12.70 -2.00 32.68
CA LEU A 758 11.60 -1.80 31.73
C LEU A 758 10.22 -1.83 32.43
N ARG A 759 10.03 -2.82 33.35
CA ARG A 759 8.79 -2.92 34.13
C ARG A 759 8.56 -1.67 34.98
N ALA A 760 9.59 -1.18 35.65
CA ALA A 760 9.51 0.04 36.45
C ALA A 760 9.10 1.26 35.60
N ASP A 761 9.68 1.42 34.43
CA ASP A 761 9.33 2.48 33.49
C ASP A 761 7.89 2.37 32.98
N VAL A 762 7.45 1.17 32.58
CA VAL A 762 6.08 0.94 32.11
C VAL A 762 5.07 1.15 33.24
N MET A 763 5.34 0.63 34.45
CA MET A 763 4.46 0.78 35.60
C MET A 763 4.30 2.24 36.02
N ALA A 764 5.35 3.05 35.86
CA ALA A 764 5.28 4.49 36.14
C ALA A 764 4.36 5.26 35.15
N LEU A 765 4.07 4.74 33.99
CA LEU A 765 3.24 5.38 32.95
C LEU A 765 1.79 4.94 32.94
N ILE A 766 1.44 3.81 33.58
CA ILE A 766 0.06 3.33 33.62
C ILE A 766 -0.71 3.97 34.78
N TRP A 767 -2.02 3.87 34.72
CA TRP A 767 -2.89 4.44 35.74
C TRP A 767 -2.70 3.76 37.10
N PRO A 768 -2.70 4.53 38.22
CA PRO A 768 -2.54 3.99 39.56
C PRO A 768 -3.57 2.91 39.91
N GLU A 769 -4.83 3.10 39.50
CA GLU A 769 -5.89 2.11 39.74
C GLU A 769 -5.61 0.78 39.00
N MET A 770 -5.09 0.85 37.79
CA MET A 770 -4.70 -0.34 36.99
C MET A 770 -3.49 -1.04 37.63
N MET A 771 -2.51 -0.28 38.10
CA MET A 771 -1.33 -0.79 38.81
C MET A 771 -1.72 -1.63 40.02
N GLN A 772 -2.58 -1.09 40.89
CA GLN A 772 -3.07 -1.76 42.08
C GLN A 772 -3.83 -3.05 41.76
N HIS A 773 -4.64 -3.05 40.67
CA HIS A 773 -5.37 -4.25 40.26
C HIS A 773 -4.44 -5.32 39.64
N LEU A 774 -3.43 -4.92 38.91
CA LEU A 774 -2.41 -5.84 38.40
C LEU A 774 -1.71 -6.58 39.51
N GLU A 775 -1.28 -5.88 40.52
CA GLU A 775 -0.66 -6.47 41.72
C GLU A 775 -1.61 -7.42 42.46
N ASN A 776 -2.85 -7.03 42.66
CA ASN A 776 -3.85 -7.87 43.33
C ASN A 776 -4.21 -9.12 42.53
N VAL A 777 -4.36 -9.02 41.22
CA VAL A 777 -4.70 -10.17 40.36
C VAL A 777 -3.55 -11.17 40.32
N THR A 778 -2.31 -10.72 40.31
CA THR A 778 -1.14 -11.60 40.33
C THR A 778 -0.91 -12.25 41.69
N LEU A 779 -1.24 -11.56 42.80
CA LEU A 779 -1.19 -12.11 44.17
C LEU A 779 -2.27 -13.20 44.40
N ASN A 780 -3.49 -12.98 43.93
CA ASN A 780 -4.61 -13.89 44.12
C ASN A 780 -4.61 -15.13 43.20
N ALA A 781 -3.83 -15.14 42.15
CA ALA A 781 -3.65 -16.32 41.31
C ALA A 781 -2.72 -17.39 41.95
N SER A 782 -2.18 -17.10 43.15
CA SER A 782 -1.29 -18.00 43.92
C SER A 782 -2.05 -18.79 45.02
N ASN A 783 -3.31 -18.47 45.28
CA ASN A 783 -4.23 -19.20 46.14
C ASN A 783 -5.30 -19.90 45.25
#